data_b5029301e140d69dee8d38160bd61d03
#
_entry.id   b5029301e140d69dee8d38160bd61d03
#
_cell.length_a   1.000
_cell.length_b   1.000
_cell.length_c   1.000
_cell.angle_alpha   90.00
_cell.angle_beta   90.00
_cell.angle_gamma   90.00
#
_symmetry.space_group_name_H-M   'P 1'
#
loop_
_entity.id
_entity.type
_entity.pdbx_description
1 polymer ?
#
loop_
_entity_poly.entity_id
_entity_poly.type
_entity_poly.pdbx_seq_one_letter_code
_entity_poly.pdbx_strand_id
1 'polypeptide(L)'
;MATSQKKDLFKKGFIFESNTSHSIEIGRIFYTHLKDKNKSLNIFTANVFDAILLKEEMAWFYPELRINHLPDWETLPYDQISPHPELTSERLLALYQMSQNEFDINLLPITTVLHFLPPKSYVEKFSFDFKVKQEVDIEGFKTRLIKNGYLNVDKVLSPGEFAIRGSIIDIYPMGSIVPYRIDFFGNEIDSIRTFDVDTQRGLYPTKKIKLLPAREFPIDSDGVSKFRENYREKFDGDLSKSKPYKSISKGTPFAGVEWYLPLFFESINTIFDYINPHDITLQLGDVYKAATDYQAEAQSRFRLYAYDSERPILETKDLLLPTDKFFKEINQFEQIQKSKFIAPIQFDVPIEREESPPLRKLKEFIGNDKRKVLICTDGLGRRESISELLKQSGQNFKAIETWHDFALSDEQVCLISSPLHKGFFHDEFIVITENEIFPNFVKQIKKKNRNKSFNEDGIVKDLTELNIGDPVVHELHGVGRYKGLVDLDYGDGMTEFLVLHYERDDKLYVPVSNLFLVSRYSGGPSESAPMHKLGSGAWDKAKKKALSQIHDTAAELLDLYAKRSIQRGYSSKINLSDYEAFSDEFPFEETVDQKTAIEKVIEDMESSKPMDRLICGDVGFGKTEVALRAAFISVLNSKQVIILVPTTLLAEQHFSNFIDRFAKWPIKIDEISRFKSKKQQLESLKRLESGQIDIIIGTHRLIQPDVKFK
;
A
#
# COMPACT_ATOMS: atom_id res chain seq x y z
N MET A 1 34.64 42.22 14.03
CA MET A 1 34.46 41.20 15.07
C MET A 1 33.35 40.18 14.72
N ALA A 2 32.45 40.44 13.78
CA ALA A 2 31.38 39.51 13.39
C ALA A 2 31.79 38.35 12.43
N THR A 3 32.96 38.45 11.79
CA THR A 3 33.47 37.45 10.84
C THR A 3 34.33 36.36 11.47
N SER A 4 34.80 36.54 12.72
CA SER A 4 35.60 35.56 13.44
C SER A 4 34.77 34.51 14.17
N GLN A 5 33.56 34.85 14.64
CA GLN A 5 32.68 33.91 15.33
C GLN A 5 32.02 32.89 14.39
N LYS A 6 31.87 33.23 13.08
CA LYS A 6 31.33 32.28 12.09
C LYS A 6 32.27 31.13 11.71
N LYS A 7 33.60 31.32 11.87
CA LYS A 7 34.60 30.27 11.56
C LYS A 7 34.75 29.19 12.65
N ASP A 8 34.39 29.48 13.90
CA ASP A 8 34.47 28.50 15.00
C ASP A 8 33.23 27.58 15.10
N LEU A 9 32.10 27.99 14.56
CA LEU A 9 30.90 27.14 14.47
C LEU A 9 31.11 25.94 13.52
N PHE A 10 31.97 26.06 12.52
CA PHE A 10 32.31 24.99 11.57
C PHE A 10 33.23 23.90 12.14
N LYS A 11 33.92 24.15 13.26
CA LYS A 11 34.78 23.16 13.94
C LYS A 11 34.03 22.30 14.97
N LYS A 12 32.78 22.65 15.31
CA LYS A 12 31.98 21.97 16.35
C LYS A 12 30.70 21.31 15.76
N GLY A 13 30.72 20.73 14.60
CA GLY A 13 29.54 20.05 14.03
C GLY A 13 28.25 20.87 14.09
N PHE A 14 27.38 20.70 13.13
CA PHE A 14 26.05 21.34 13.16
C PHE A 14 25.24 20.81 14.34
N ILE A 15 24.64 21.71 15.14
CA ILE A 15 23.74 21.31 16.23
C ILE A 15 22.31 21.32 15.73
N PHE A 16 21.67 20.18 15.87
CA PHE A 16 20.25 19.98 15.53
C PHE A 16 19.39 20.30 16.75
N GLU A 17 18.51 21.30 16.65
CA GLU A 17 17.63 21.69 17.75
C GLU A 17 16.41 20.80 17.84
N SER A 18 16.12 20.24 19.01
CA SER A 18 15.14 19.16 19.20
C SER A 18 13.70 19.61 19.48
N ASN A 19 13.44 20.92 19.53
CA ASN A 19 12.12 21.46 19.92
C ASN A 19 11.18 21.73 18.75
N THR A 20 11.68 21.66 17.52
CA THR A 20 10.92 21.89 16.29
C THR A 20 10.70 20.58 15.52
N SER A 21 9.92 20.63 14.46
CA SER A 21 9.81 19.50 13.51
C SER A 21 11.19 19.23 12.89
N HIS A 22 11.55 17.95 12.80
CA HIS A 22 12.77 17.51 12.13
C HIS A 22 12.83 18.02 10.69
N SER A 23 11.72 18.01 9.97
CA SER A 23 11.60 18.46 8.59
C SER A 23 11.92 19.94 8.40
N ILE A 24 11.43 20.81 9.29
CA ILE A 24 11.74 22.26 9.23
C ILE A 24 13.22 22.48 9.51
N GLU A 25 13.76 21.84 10.54
CA GLU A 25 15.14 22.05 10.97
C GLU A 25 16.14 21.53 9.92
N ILE A 26 15.85 20.39 9.31
CA ILE A 26 16.65 19.85 8.20
C ILE A 26 16.65 20.81 7.01
N GLY A 27 15.48 21.32 6.61
CA GLY A 27 15.38 22.31 5.54
C GLY A 27 16.13 23.59 5.87
N ARG A 28 16.03 24.11 7.11
CA ARG A 28 16.79 25.27 7.58
C ARG A 28 18.30 25.03 7.45
N ILE A 29 18.80 23.89 7.91
CA ILE A 29 20.21 23.53 7.81
C ILE A 29 20.63 23.48 6.34
N PHE A 30 19.85 22.83 5.48
CA PHE A 30 20.17 22.71 4.07
C PHE A 30 20.28 24.09 3.41
N TYR A 31 19.27 24.94 3.55
CA TYR A 31 19.28 26.28 2.93
C TYR A 31 20.35 27.20 3.48
N THR A 32 20.64 27.14 4.78
CA THR A 32 21.60 28.05 5.42
C THR A 32 23.05 27.63 5.18
N HIS A 33 23.32 26.34 5.05
CA HIS A 33 24.69 25.83 5.15
C HIS A 33 25.16 24.96 3.98
N LEU A 34 24.27 24.31 3.24
CA LEU A 34 24.62 23.29 2.26
C LEU A 34 24.40 23.74 0.82
N LYS A 35 23.29 24.39 0.52
CA LYS A 35 22.89 24.80 -0.84
C LYS A 35 24.00 25.57 -1.56
N ASP A 36 24.58 26.60 -0.93
CA ASP A 36 25.62 27.43 -1.54
C ASP A 36 26.97 26.69 -1.72
N LYS A 37 27.14 25.56 -1.03
CA LYS A 37 28.38 24.76 -1.09
C LYS A 37 28.26 23.58 -2.06
N ASN A 38 27.11 23.40 -2.69
CA ASN A 38 26.79 22.26 -3.56
C ASN A 38 27.05 20.89 -2.87
N LYS A 39 26.70 20.80 -1.58
CA LYS A 39 26.77 19.59 -0.77
C LYS A 39 25.36 19.03 -0.56
N SER A 40 25.23 17.73 -0.62
CA SER A 40 24.00 17.03 -0.32
C SER A 40 23.96 16.54 1.13
N LEU A 41 22.76 16.26 1.63
CA LEU A 41 22.55 15.75 2.98
C LEU A 41 22.01 14.31 2.92
N ASN A 42 22.78 13.38 3.48
CA ASN A 42 22.38 11.97 3.61
C ASN A 42 21.85 11.73 5.03
N ILE A 43 20.59 11.34 5.15
CA ILE A 43 19.89 11.15 6.42
C ILE A 43 19.63 9.66 6.63
N PHE A 44 20.30 9.09 7.63
CA PHE A 44 20.08 7.70 8.04
C PHE A 44 18.99 7.64 9.11
N THR A 45 17.91 6.91 8.86
CA THR A 45 16.81 6.75 9.81
C THR A 45 16.83 5.37 10.46
N ALA A 46 16.41 5.29 11.73
CA ALA A 46 16.36 4.04 12.46
C ALA A 46 15.30 3.07 11.89
N ASN A 47 14.25 3.58 11.25
CA ASN A 47 13.23 2.77 10.61
C ASN A 47 12.74 3.40 9.29
N VAL A 48 12.08 2.60 8.47
CA VAL A 48 11.56 2.98 7.15
C VAL A 48 10.45 4.02 7.28
N PHE A 49 9.65 3.92 8.32
CA PHE A 49 8.50 4.79 8.54
C PHE A 49 8.91 6.25 8.75
N ASP A 50 9.94 6.50 9.57
CA ASP A 50 10.46 7.85 9.80
C ASP A 50 10.97 8.48 8.49
N ALA A 51 11.57 7.70 7.59
CA ALA A 51 12.01 8.19 6.28
C ALA A 51 10.84 8.60 5.39
N ILE A 52 9.77 7.82 5.37
CA ILE A 52 8.56 8.10 4.58
C ILE A 52 7.87 9.38 5.10
N LEU A 53 7.67 9.48 6.41
CA LEU A 53 7.09 10.68 7.03
C LEU A 53 7.92 11.91 6.73
N LEU A 54 9.24 11.81 6.92
CA LEU A 54 10.14 12.91 6.66
C LEU A 54 10.11 13.36 5.20
N LYS A 55 10.00 12.41 4.25
CA LYS A 55 9.84 12.71 2.82
C LYS A 55 8.57 13.53 2.55
N GLU A 56 7.43 13.11 3.12
CA GLU A 56 6.15 13.77 2.93
C GLU A 56 6.13 15.17 3.57
N GLU A 57 6.61 15.30 4.80
CA GLU A 57 6.70 16.57 5.52
C GLU A 57 7.65 17.56 4.81
N MET A 58 8.82 17.09 4.39
CA MET A 58 9.79 17.95 3.72
C MET A 58 9.31 18.38 2.34
N ALA A 59 8.65 17.50 1.57
CA ALA A 59 8.05 17.86 0.29
C ALA A 59 6.94 18.91 0.44
N TRP A 60 6.26 18.90 1.58
CA TRP A 60 5.22 19.90 1.89
C TRP A 60 5.81 21.25 2.32
N PHE A 61 6.86 21.26 3.16
CA PHE A 61 7.52 22.51 3.60
C PHE A 61 8.41 23.14 2.51
N TYR A 62 9.07 22.29 1.71
CA TYR A 62 10.10 22.67 0.76
C TYR A 62 9.91 21.95 -0.59
N PRO A 63 8.86 22.27 -1.35
CA PRO A 63 8.52 21.56 -2.58
C PRO A 63 9.58 21.66 -3.68
N GLU A 64 10.50 22.60 -3.58
CA GLU A 64 11.62 22.78 -4.52
C GLU A 64 12.82 21.89 -4.24
N LEU A 65 12.90 21.22 -3.06
CA LEU A 65 13.99 20.31 -2.74
C LEU A 65 13.84 18.98 -3.48
N ARG A 66 14.93 18.53 -4.05
CA ARG A 66 15.01 17.19 -4.66
C ARG A 66 15.29 16.16 -3.56
N ILE A 67 14.26 15.53 -3.08
CA ILE A 67 14.32 14.55 -2.00
C ILE A 67 14.33 13.15 -2.60
N ASN A 68 15.45 12.46 -2.51
CA ASN A 68 15.58 11.07 -2.85
C ASN A 68 15.29 10.19 -1.62
N HIS A 69 14.71 9.04 -1.84
CA HIS A 69 14.44 8.05 -0.79
C HIS A 69 14.72 6.66 -1.36
N LEU A 70 15.59 5.90 -0.70
CA LEU A 70 15.86 4.51 -1.05
C LEU A 70 14.88 3.62 -0.28
N PRO A 71 13.81 3.11 -0.92
CA PRO A 71 12.79 2.32 -0.22
C PRO A 71 13.32 0.93 0.16
N ASP A 72 12.72 0.36 1.18
CA ASP A 72 12.95 -1.03 1.60
C ASP A 72 12.31 -2.01 0.62
N TRP A 73 12.80 -3.24 0.56
CA TRP A 73 12.19 -4.30 -0.24
C TRP A 73 10.85 -4.78 0.33
N GLU A 74 10.51 -4.40 1.55
CA GLU A 74 9.34 -4.90 2.30
C GLU A 74 9.32 -6.44 2.42
N THR A 75 10.47 -7.07 2.32
CA THR A 75 10.68 -8.51 2.52
C THR A 75 11.78 -8.70 3.58
N LEU A 76 11.65 -9.75 4.37
CA LEU A 76 12.67 -10.06 5.37
C LEU A 76 13.81 -10.89 4.76
N PRO A 77 15.04 -10.81 5.31
CA PRO A 77 16.16 -11.59 4.84
C PRO A 77 15.81 -13.07 4.68
N TYR A 78 16.18 -13.64 3.53
CA TYR A 78 15.95 -15.04 3.13
C TYR A 78 14.48 -15.43 2.83
N ASP A 79 13.54 -14.49 2.79
CA ASP A 79 12.18 -14.77 2.33
C ASP A 79 12.18 -15.35 0.92
N GLN A 80 11.22 -16.25 0.67
CA GLN A 80 11.02 -16.84 -0.65
C GLN A 80 10.02 -16.03 -1.50
N ILE A 81 10.01 -14.72 -1.30
CA ILE A 81 9.15 -13.75 -1.99
C ILE A 81 10.07 -12.66 -2.53
N SER A 82 9.88 -12.29 -3.79
CA SER A 82 10.54 -11.12 -4.37
C SER A 82 9.78 -9.83 -4.04
N PRO A 83 10.48 -8.69 -3.96
CA PRO A 83 9.86 -7.39 -3.79
C PRO A 83 8.83 -7.09 -4.89
N HIS A 84 7.84 -6.27 -4.56
CA HIS A 84 6.87 -5.82 -5.57
C HIS A 84 7.56 -5.03 -6.69
N PRO A 85 7.17 -5.21 -7.98
CA PRO A 85 7.80 -4.50 -9.11
C PRO A 85 7.86 -2.98 -8.95
N GLU A 86 6.86 -2.37 -8.33
CA GLU A 86 6.85 -0.92 -8.03
C GLU A 86 7.96 -0.53 -7.05
N LEU A 87 8.20 -1.33 -6.00
CA LEU A 87 9.30 -1.08 -5.06
C LEU A 87 10.66 -1.21 -5.75
N THR A 88 10.85 -2.25 -6.56
CA THR A 88 12.07 -2.41 -7.36
C THR A 88 12.25 -1.22 -8.30
N SER A 89 11.16 -0.72 -8.89
CA SER A 89 11.15 0.47 -9.75
C SER A 89 11.59 1.73 -9.00
N GLU A 90 11.01 1.98 -7.83
CA GLU A 90 11.37 3.13 -6.97
C GLU A 90 12.83 3.04 -6.49
N ARG A 91 13.30 1.83 -6.12
CA ARG A 91 14.69 1.60 -5.70
C ARG A 91 15.70 1.88 -6.81
N LEU A 92 15.43 1.37 -8.01
CA LEU A 92 16.30 1.60 -9.18
C LEU A 92 16.34 3.07 -9.55
N LEU A 93 15.21 3.80 -9.44
CA LEU A 93 15.19 5.25 -9.63
C LEU A 93 16.07 5.94 -8.57
N ALA A 94 15.92 5.56 -7.30
CA ALA A 94 16.70 6.14 -6.21
C ALA A 94 18.20 5.89 -6.41
N LEU A 95 18.60 4.67 -6.73
CA LEU A 95 20.00 4.31 -7.02
C LEU A 95 20.55 5.07 -8.23
N TYR A 96 19.74 5.24 -9.29
CA TYR A 96 20.14 6.03 -10.45
C TYR A 96 20.32 7.51 -10.08
N GLN A 97 19.38 8.12 -9.36
CA GLN A 97 19.50 9.51 -8.91
C GLN A 97 20.75 9.72 -8.03
N MET A 98 21.06 8.75 -7.15
CA MET A 98 22.28 8.78 -6.35
C MET A 98 23.53 8.66 -7.25
N SER A 99 23.52 7.80 -8.27
CA SER A 99 24.65 7.66 -9.18
C SER A 99 24.96 8.94 -9.96
N GLN A 100 23.91 9.72 -10.26
CA GLN A 100 24.03 11.00 -10.99
C GLN A 100 24.15 12.24 -10.09
N ASN A 101 24.10 12.07 -8.76
CA ASN A 101 24.02 13.17 -7.78
C ASN A 101 22.79 14.10 -8.04
N GLU A 102 21.66 13.53 -8.46
CA GLU A 102 20.43 14.27 -8.78
C GLU A 102 19.53 14.44 -7.56
N PHE A 103 20.08 14.74 -6.40
CA PHE A 103 19.33 14.98 -5.15
C PHE A 103 19.99 16.07 -4.29
N ASP A 104 19.19 16.70 -3.45
CA ASP A 104 19.64 17.64 -2.42
C ASP A 104 19.67 16.96 -1.05
N ILE A 105 18.65 16.11 -0.78
CA ILE A 105 18.52 15.32 0.44
C ILE A 105 18.24 13.88 0.07
N ASN A 106 18.92 12.96 0.76
CA ASN A 106 18.80 11.52 0.55
C ASN A 106 18.35 10.86 1.86
N LEU A 107 17.21 10.15 1.82
CA LEU A 107 16.62 9.47 2.96
C LEU A 107 16.93 7.97 2.88
N LEU A 108 17.63 7.47 3.89
CA LEU A 108 18.32 6.20 3.91
C LEU A 108 17.93 5.40 5.17
N PRO A 109 16.88 4.57 5.14
CA PRO A 109 16.57 3.68 6.25
C PRO A 109 17.70 2.69 6.51
N ILE A 110 18.10 2.50 7.77
CA ILE A 110 19.25 1.66 8.12
C ILE A 110 19.07 0.21 7.66
N THR A 111 17.89 -0.35 7.78
CA THR A 111 17.55 -1.71 7.31
C THR A 111 17.80 -1.89 5.83
N THR A 112 17.58 -0.84 5.04
CA THR A 112 17.78 -0.85 3.58
C THR A 112 19.25 -0.71 3.20
N VAL A 113 19.99 0.18 3.86
CA VAL A 113 21.38 0.52 3.48
C VAL A 113 22.42 -0.43 4.02
N LEU A 114 22.07 -1.32 4.92
CA LEU A 114 22.93 -2.43 5.31
C LEU A 114 23.07 -3.48 4.22
N HIS A 115 22.10 -3.58 3.30
CA HIS A 115 22.21 -4.48 2.15
C HIS A 115 23.30 -4.04 1.20
N PHE A 116 24.00 -5.01 0.65
CA PHE A 116 24.86 -4.75 -0.51
C PHE A 116 24.00 -4.35 -1.71
N LEU A 117 24.54 -3.42 -2.49
CA LEU A 117 23.86 -2.80 -3.63
C LEU A 117 24.55 -3.20 -4.94
N PRO A 118 23.84 -3.18 -6.08
CA PRO A 118 24.48 -3.41 -7.36
C PRO A 118 25.61 -2.40 -7.59
N PRO A 119 26.63 -2.72 -8.42
CA PRO A 119 27.62 -1.73 -8.79
C PRO A 119 27.01 -0.50 -9.46
N LYS A 120 27.46 0.69 -9.09
CA LYS A 120 27.02 1.96 -9.69
C LYS A 120 27.12 1.94 -11.21
N SER A 121 28.20 1.35 -11.74
CA SER A 121 28.43 1.16 -13.16
C SER A 121 27.36 0.28 -13.85
N TYR A 122 26.75 -0.67 -13.13
CA TYR A 122 25.65 -1.48 -13.67
C TYR A 122 24.41 -0.62 -13.89
N VAL A 123 24.01 0.16 -12.89
CA VAL A 123 22.83 1.04 -12.99
C VAL A 123 23.00 2.05 -14.11
N GLU A 124 24.20 2.64 -14.24
CA GLU A 124 24.51 3.61 -15.29
C GLU A 124 24.54 2.99 -16.69
N LYS A 125 25.21 1.86 -16.86
CA LYS A 125 25.38 1.16 -18.14
C LYS A 125 24.04 0.71 -18.76
N PHE A 126 23.11 0.29 -17.91
CA PHE A 126 21.80 -0.20 -18.35
C PHE A 126 20.71 0.87 -18.35
N SER A 127 21.07 2.14 -18.09
CA SER A 127 20.16 3.30 -18.18
C SER A 127 20.37 4.03 -19.50
N PHE A 128 19.29 4.38 -20.18
CA PHE A 128 19.35 5.10 -21.46
C PHE A 128 18.07 5.91 -21.75
N ASP A 129 18.23 6.98 -22.54
CA ASP A 129 17.14 7.87 -22.93
C ASP A 129 16.70 7.56 -24.36
N PHE A 130 15.39 7.69 -24.63
CA PHE A 130 14.79 7.75 -25.96
C PHE A 130 14.12 9.10 -26.18
N LYS A 131 14.26 9.59 -27.41
CA LYS A 131 13.69 10.91 -27.80
C LYS A 131 12.92 10.76 -29.10
N VAL A 132 11.89 11.59 -29.26
CA VAL A 132 11.18 11.75 -30.52
C VAL A 132 12.17 12.17 -31.62
N LYS A 133 12.04 11.62 -32.82
CA LYS A 133 12.93 11.76 -34.00
C LYS A 133 14.28 11.05 -33.86
N GLN A 134 14.43 10.18 -32.90
CA GLN A 134 15.60 9.31 -32.78
C GLN A 134 15.42 8.07 -33.67
N GLU A 135 16.47 7.70 -34.41
CA GLU A 135 16.52 6.43 -35.13
C GLU A 135 16.85 5.29 -34.16
N VAL A 136 16.05 4.25 -34.17
CA VAL A 136 16.20 3.07 -33.31
C VAL A 136 15.80 1.83 -34.10
N ASP A 137 16.71 0.86 -34.19
CA ASP A 137 16.38 -0.46 -34.69
C ASP A 137 15.44 -1.20 -33.70
N ILE A 138 14.23 -1.50 -34.13
CA ILE A 138 13.17 -2.09 -33.28
C ILE A 138 13.59 -3.48 -32.76
N GLU A 139 14.21 -4.33 -33.57
CA GLU A 139 14.66 -5.65 -33.14
C GLU A 139 15.86 -5.57 -32.19
N GLY A 140 16.79 -4.66 -32.44
CA GLY A 140 17.89 -4.34 -31.53
C GLY A 140 17.37 -3.77 -30.22
N PHE A 141 16.32 -2.94 -30.25
CA PHE A 141 15.66 -2.39 -29.08
C PHE A 141 15.00 -3.47 -28.22
N LYS A 142 14.22 -4.36 -28.84
CA LYS A 142 13.63 -5.53 -28.19
C LYS A 142 14.67 -6.38 -27.47
N THR A 143 15.74 -6.70 -28.19
CA THR A 143 16.87 -7.48 -27.63
C THR A 143 17.48 -6.77 -26.42
N ARG A 144 17.64 -5.45 -26.51
CA ARG A 144 18.17 -4.63 -25.42
C ARG A 144 17.22 -4.58 -24.20
N LEU A 145 15.90 -4.49 -24.41
CA LEU A 145 14.92 -4.56 -23.33
C LEU A 145 14.97 -5.90 -22.59
N ILE A 146 15.01 -7.01 -23.33
CA ILE A 146 15.11 -8.36 -22.75
C ILE A 146 16.40 -8.51 -21.95
N LYS A 147 17.54 -8.05 -22.48
CA LYS A 147 18.82 -8.05 -21.75
C LYS A 147 18.79 -7.21 -20.49
N ASN A 148 18.03 -6.12 -20.49
CA ASN A 148 17.82 -5.26 -19.32
C ASN A 148 16.80 -5.85 -18.32
N GLY A 149 16.28 -7.05 -18.58
CA GLY A 149 15.38 -7.76 -17.69
C GLY A 149 13.90 -7.41 -17.83
N TYR A 150 13.52 -6.61 -18.86
CA TYR A 150 12.10 -6.32 -19.14
C TYR A 150 11.39 -7.56 -19.66
N LEU A 151 10.14 -7.73 -19.22
CA LEU A 151 9.28 -8.84 -19.63
C LEU A 151 8.45 -8.45 -20.85
N ASN A 152 8.52 -9.29 -21.91
CA ASN A 152 7.63 -9.15 -23.04
C ASN A 152 6.26 -9.77 -22.73
N VAL A 153 5.22 -8.96 -22.78
CA VAL A 153 3.84 -9.32 -22.41
C VAL A 153 2.85 -8.93 -23.51
N ASP A 154 1.66 -9.50 -23.50
CA ASP A 154 0.61 -9.11 -24.45
C ASP A 154 -0.01 -7.74 -24.11
N LYS A 155 -0.10 -7.42 -22.82
CA LYS A 155 -0.66 -6.17 -22.30
C LYS A 155 0.21 -5.65 -21.16
N VAL A 156 0.68 -4.44 -21.27
CA VAL A 156 1.54 -3.79 -20.27
C VAL A 156 0.69 -3.27 -19.12
N LEU A 157 0.97 -3.75 -17.90
CA LEU A 157 0.23 -3.42 -16.67
C LEU A 157 1.14 -2.92 -15.53
N SER A 158 2.41 -3.35 -15.50
CA SER A 158 3.32 -3.11 -14.37
C SER A 158 4.69 -2.59 -14.84
N PRO A 159 5.44 -1.87 -13.98
CA PRO A 159 6.82 -1.49 -14.29
C PRO A 159 7.69 -2.70 -14.66
N GLY A 160 8.56 -2.52 -15.65
CA GLY A 160 9.42 -3.60 -16.18
C GLY A 160 8.77 -4.47 -17.25
N GLU A 161 7.58 -4.11 -17.74
CA GLU A 161 6.90 -4.80 -18.84
C GLU A 161 6.95 -3.99 -20.14
N PHE A 162 6.96 -4.72 -21.28
CA PHE A 162 6.78 -4.13 -22.60
C PHE A 162 5.99 -5.04 -23.53
N ALA A 163 5.34 -4.47 -24.55
CA ALA A 163 4.62 -5.17 -25.61
C ALA A 163 4.95 -4.54 -26.98
N ILE A 164 5.11 -5.36 -28.01
CA ILE A 164 5.37 -4.90 -29.37
C ILE A 164 4.19 -5.32 -30.27
N ARG A 165 3.59 -4.36 -30.96
CA ARG A 165 2.47 -4.56 -31.87
C ARG A 165 2.69 -3.80 -33.17
N GLY A 166 3.29 -4.45 -34.14
CA GLY A 166 3.67 -3.81 -35.40
C GLY A 166 4.71 -2.71 -35.18
N SER A 167 4.37 -1.47 -35.53
CA SER A 167 5.21 -0.29 -35.32
C SER A 167 5.01 0.41 -33.98
N ILE A 168 4.29 -0.20 -33.04
CA ILE A 168 4.00 0.37 -31.72
C ILE A 168 4.69 -0.46 -30.65
N ILE A 169 5.37 0.22 -29.73
CA ILE A 169 5.92 -0.36 -28.51
C ILE A 169 5.26 0.29 -27.31
N ASP A 170 4.55 -0.51 -26.53
CA ASP A 170 4.06 -0.15 -25.22
C ASP A 170 5.10 -0.57 -24.19
N ILE A 171 5.47 0.31 -23.27
CA ILE A 171 6.47 0.02 -22.23
C ILE A 171 6.13 0.74 -20.94
N TYR A 172 6.33 0.06 -19.81
CA TYR A 172 6.28 0.67 -18.50
C TYR A 172 7.70 0.72 -17.91
N PRO A 173 8.40 1.85 -18.06
CA PRO A 173 9.78 1.96 -17.60
C PRO A 173 9.90 1.85 -16.09
N MET A 174 10.95 1.22 -15.62
CA MET A 174 11.36 1.32 -14.22
C MET A 174 11.72 2.77 -13.91
N GLY A 175 11.33 3.22 -12.71
CA GLY A 175 11.48 4.62 -12.28
C GLY A 175 10.41 5.57 -12.81
N SER A 176 9.46 5.08 -13.60
CA SER A 176 8.31 5.88 -14.06
C SER A 176 7.05 5.53 -13.27
N ILE A 177 6.18 6.51 -13.06
CA ILE A 177 4.85 6.34 -12.46
C ILE A 177 3.75 6.07 -13.50
N VAL A 178 4.08 6.16 -14.79
CA VAL A 178 3.15 5.95 -15.91
C VAL A 178 3.82 5.18 -17.04
N PRO A 179 3.06 4.36 -17.79
CA PRO A 179 3.57 3.70 -18.98
C PRO A 179 3.54 4.62 -20.21
N TYR A 180 4.32 4.23 -21.24
CA TYR A 180 4.45 4.98 -22.48
C TYR A 180 4.19 4.09 -23.70
N ARG A 181 3.59 4.70 -24.70
CA ARG A 181 3.42 4.19 -26.05
C ARG A 181 4.36 4.93 -26.99
N ILE A 182 5.20 4.19 -27.70
CA ILE A 182 6.16 4.68 -28.67
C ILE A 182 5.67 4.27 -30.05
N ASP A 183 5.34 5.21 -30.90
CA ASP A 183 4.97 4.96 -32.28
C ASP A 183 6.20 5.15 -33.18
N PHE A 184 6.45 4.20 -34.08
CA PHE A 184 7.57 4.23 -35.01
C PHE A 184 7.08 4.46 -36.44
N PHE A 185 7.82 5.29 -37.19
CA PHE A 185 7.73 5.38 -38.64
C PHE A 185 9.03 4.83 -39.24
N GLY A 186 8.99 3.58 -39.72
CA GLY A 186 10.20 2.84 -40.04
C GLY A 186 11.04 2.62 -38.77
N ASN A 187 12.27 3.09 -38.77
CA ASN A 187 13.18 3.03 -37.61
C ASN A 187 13.22 4.34 -36.80
N GLU A 188 12.46 5.35 -37.17
CA GLU A 188 12.41 6.63 -36.46
C GLU A 188 11.27 6.63 -35.44
N ILE A 189 11.51 7.12 -34.21
CA ILE A 189 10.47 7.36 -33.20
C ILE A 189 9.66 8.58 -33.65
N ASP A 190 8.44 8.35 -34.12
CA ASP A 190 7.55 9.41 -34.57
C ASP A 190 6.89 10.14 -33.40
N SER A 191 6.36 9.38 -32.45
CA SER A 191 5.74 9.98 -31.26
C SER A 191 5.95 9.11 -30.01
N ILE A 192 5.96 9.78 -28.85
CA ILE A 192 5.94 9.14 -27.53
C ILE A 192 4.80 9.76 -26.75
N ARG A 193 3.93 8.95 -26.16
CA ARG A 193 2.83 9.42 -25.31
C ARG A 193 2.64 8.51 -24.11
N THR A 194 2.17 9.05 -23.01
CA THR A 194 1.71 8.23 -21.89
C THR A 194 0.40 7.55 -22.25
N PHE A 195 0.08 6.45 -21.59
CA PHE A 195 -1.23 5.82 -21.73
C PHE A 195 -1.75 5.33 -20.36
N ASP A 196 -3.05 5.13 -20.29
CA ASP A 196 -3.73 4.63 -19.11
C ASP A 196 -3.71 3.10 -19.09
N VAL A 197 -3.30 2.52 -17.96
CA VAL A 197 -3.10 1.06 -17.79
C VAL A 197 -4.39 0.27 -17.97
N ASP A 198 -5.52 0.78 -17.47
CA ASP A 198 -6.79 0.07 -17.48
C ASP A 198 -7.46 0.13 -18.86
N THR A 199 -7.56 1.33 -19.43
CA THR A 199 -8.22 1.57 -20.72
C THR A 199 -7.29 1.37 -21.92
N GLN A 200 -5.97 1.34 -21.72
CA GLN A 200 -4.95 1.26 -22.78
C GLN A 200 -5.01 2.42 -23.79
N ARG A 201 -5.61 3.53 -23.43
CA ARG A 201 -5.74 4.72 -24.30
C ARG A 201 -4.56 5.67 -24.07
N GLY A 202 -4.01 6.22 -25.16
CA GLY A 202 -3.00 7.25 -25.11
C GLY A 202 -3.53 8.52 -24.45
N LEU A 203 -2.70 9.16 -23.61
CA LEU A 203 -3.04 10.36 -22.84
C LEU A 203 -2.22 11.57 -23.33
N TYR A 204 -1.05 11.78 -22.74
CA TYR A 204 -0.26 13.00 -22.94
C TYR A 204 1.00 12.74 -23.75
N PRO A 205 1.36 13.59 -24.73
CA PRO A 205 2.60 13.48 -25.46
C PRO A 205 3.79 13.88 -24.58
N THR A 206 4.94 13.20 -24.80
CA THR A 206 6.23 13.56 -24.21
C THR A 206 7.33 13.56 -25.27
N LYS A 207 8.41 14.31 -25.01
CA LYS A 207 9.53 14.41 -25.97
C LYS A 207 10.61 13.35 -25.73
N LYS A 208 10.69 12.82 -24.51
CA LYS A 208 11.70 11.82 -24.14
C LYS A 208 11.20 10.93 -23.00
N ILE A 209 11.74 9.73 -22.95
CA ILE A 209 11.60 8.80 -21.85
C ILE A 209 12.98 8.31 -21.41
N LYS A 210 13.13 7.98 -20.14
CA LYS A 210 14.30 7.33 -19.57
C LYS A 210 13.94 5.89 -19.24
N LEU A 211 14.79 4.97 -19.58
CA LEU A 211 14.68 3.57 -19.22
C LEU A 211 15.81 3.22 -18.26
N LEU A 212 15.46 2.58 -17.15
CA LEU A 212 16.38 1.99 -16.17
C LEU A 212 16.41 0.47 -16.35
N PRO A 213 17.38 -0.25 -15.80
CA PRO A 213 17.33 -1.73 -15.79
C PRO A 213 16.05 -2.19 -15.08
N ALA A 214 15.51 -3.34 -15.48
CA ALA A 214 14.27 -3.85 -14.86
C ALA A 214 14.52 -4.61 -13.55
N ARG A 215 15.78 -4.85 -13.19
CA ARG A 215 16.18 -5.57 -11.97
C ARG A 215 17.45 -4.96 -11.39
N GLU A 216 17.71 -5.22 -10.11
CA GLU A 216 18.95 -4.81 -9.44
C GLU A 216 20.14 -5.73 -9.79
N PHE A 217 19.93 -6.74 -10.63
CA PHE A 217 20.95 -7.69 -11.08
C PHE A 217 20.74 -8.10 -12.55
N PRO A 218 21.82 -8.44 -13.31
CA PRO A 218 21.71 -8.84 -14.71
C PRO A 218 21.23 -10.29 -14.87
N ILE A 219 20.39 -10.55 -15.89
CA ILE A 219 19.94 -11.90 -16.27
C ILE A 219 20.39 -12.24 -17.72
N ASP A 220 21.24 -11.42 -18.28
CA ASP A 220 21.84 -11.70 -19.59
C ASP A 220 22.89 -12.82 -19.48
N SER A 221 23.49 -13.19 -20.61
CA SER A 221 24.50 -14.26 -20.67
C SER A 221 25.65 -14.05 -19.70
N ASP A 222 26.07 -12.79 -19.54
CA ASP A 222 27.22 -12.43 -18.70
C ASP A 222 26.86 -12.56 -17.22
N GLY A 223 25.68 -12.02 -16.82
CA GLY A 223 25.17 -12.13 -15.46
C GLY A 223 24.92 -13.58 -15.04
N VAL A 224 24.31 -14.39 -15.92
CA VAL A 224 24.10 -15.83 -15.67
C VAL A 224 25.43 -16.57 -15.53
N SER A 225 26.42 -16.26 -16.38
CA SER A 225 27.74 -16.90 -16.31
C SER A 225 28.45 -16.55 -15.01
N LYS A 226 28.39 -15.27 -14.59
CA LYS A 226 29.01 -14.81 -13.34
C LYS A 226 28.34 -15.40 -12.11
N PHE A 227 27.01 -15.44 -12.11
CA PHE A 227 26.25 -16.12 -11.04
C PHE A 227 26.68 -17.58 -10.89
N ARG A 228 26.80 -18.31 -12.00
CA ARG A 228 27.21 -19.73 -11.98
C ARG A 228 28.64 -19.94 -11.47
N GLU A 229 29.55 -19.04 -11.81
CA GLU A 229 30.94 -19.05 -11.32
C GLU A 229 30.95 -18.83 -9.80
N ASN A 230 30.40 -17.70 -9.33
CA ASN A 230 30.40 -17.32 -7.91
C ASN A 230 29.59 -18.31 -7.07
N TYR A 231 28.51 -18.88 -7.62
CA TYR A 231 27.72 -19.91 -6.93
C TYR A 231 28.52 -21.17 -6.66
N ARG A 232 29.35 -21.63 -7.60
CA ARG A 232 30.22 -22.81 -7.44
C ARG A 232 31.34 -22.58 -6.44
N GLU A 233 31.85 -21.36 -6.36
CA GLU A 233 32.87 -21.01 -5.38
C GLU A 233 32.29 -20.92 -3.96
N LYS A 234 31.03 -20.50 -3.85
CA LYS A 234 30.42 -20.20 -2.56
C LYS A 234 29.73 -21.40 -1.92
N PHE A 235 29.16 -22.28 -2.71
CA PHE A 235 28.36 -23.40 -2.23
C PHE A 235 28.94 -24.74 -2.68
N ASP A 236 29.21 -25.58 -1.69
CA ASP A 236 29.56 -26.98 -1.91
C ASP A 236 28.31 -27.83 -2.16
N GLY A 237 28.47 -28.95 -2.88
CA GLY A 237 27.41 -29.94 -3.05
C GLY A 237 26.96 -30.18 -4.50
N ASP A 238 25.89 -30.93 -4.66
CA ASP A 238 25.36 -31.35 -5.96
C ASP A 238 24.52 -30.24 -6.60
N LEU A 239 25.13 -29.49 -7.53
CA LEU A 239 24.48 -28.43 -8.28
C LEU A 239 23.22 -28.88 -9.04
N SER A 240 23.13 -30.19 -9.36
CA SER A 240 21.98 -30.75 -10.06
C SER A 240 20.71 -30.75 -9.19
N LYS A 241 20.84 -30.60 -7.88
CA LYS A 241 19.72 -30.52 -6.92
C LYS A 241 19.36 -29.07 -6.56
N SER A 242 20.28 -28.14 -6.76
CA SER A 242 20.07 -26.74 -6.41
C SER A 242 19.02 -26.07 -7.28
N LYS A 243 17.94 -25.58 -6.67
CA LYS A 243 16.87 -24.81 -7.34
C LYS A 243 17.37 -23.44 -7.85
N PRO A 244 18.07 -22.62 -7.04
CA PRO A 244 18.63 -21.35 -7.47
C PRO A 244 19.56 -21.49 -8.68
N TYR A 245 20.50 -22.41 -8.62
CA TYR A 245 21.47 -22.64 -9.70
C TYR A 245 20.81 -23.04 -11.01
N LYS A 246 19.81 -23.97 -10.94
CA LYS A 246 19.07 -24.41 -12.13
C LYS A 246 18.25 -23.31 -12.76
N SER A 247 17.54 -22.53 -11.94
CA SER A 247 16.66 -21.46 -12.43
C SER A 247 17.47 -20.38 -13.13
N ILE A 248 18.52 -19.87 -12.49
CA ILE A 248 19.37 -18.83 -13.09
C ILE A 248 20.14 -19.36 -14.31
N SER A 249 20.60 -20.61 -14.28
CA SER A 249 21.26 -21.22 -15.47
C SER A 249 20.35 -21.28 -16.70
N LYS A 250 19.03 -21.26 -16.53
CA LYS A 250 18.03 -21.17 -17.60
C LYS A 250 17.63 -19.72 -17.92
N GLY A 251 18.25 -18.73 -17.30
CA GLY A 251 17.86 -17.33 -17.44
C GLY A 251 16.51 -16.98 -16.81
N THR A 252 16.01 -17.83 -15.90
CA THR A 252 14.70 -17.62 -15.26
C THR A 252 14.89 -17.26 -13.78
N PRO A 253 14.55 -16.05 -13.35
CA PRO A 253 14.60 -15.68 -11.94
C PRO A 253 13.55 -16.46 -11.14
N PHE A 254 13.82 -16.70 -9.86
CA PHE A 254 12.95 -17.36 -8.92
C PHE A 254 12.59 -16.39 -7.77
N ALA A 255 11.52 -16.67 -7.03
CA ALA A 255 11.09 -15.85 -5.90
C ALA A 255 12.17 -15.78 -4.81
N GLY A 256 12.56 -14.56 -4.40
CA GLY A 256 13.62 -14.30 -3.43
C GLY A 256 15.04 -14.41 -4.02
N VAL A 257 15.20 -14.26 -5.33
CA VAL A 257 16.51 -14.21 -6.01
C VAL A 257 17.35 -13.00 -5.57
N GLU A 258 16.72 -11.97 -5.06
CA GLU A 258 17.33 -10.74 -4.54
C GLU A 258 18.35 -11.05 -3.43
N TRP A 259 18.13 -12.11 -2.64
CA TRP A 259 19.04 -12.58 -1.59
C TRP A 259 20.31 -13.25 -2.14
N TYR A 260 20.45 -13.38 -3.46
CA TYR A 260 21.64 -13.85 -4.16
C TYR A 260 22.30 -12.76 -5.01
N LEU A 261 21.89 -11.50 -4.85
CA LEU A 261 22.40 -10.36 -5.61
C LEU A 261 23.93 -10.30 -5.68
N PRO A 262 24.71 -10.55 -4.62
CA PRO A 262 26.16 -10.53 -4.68
C PRO A 262 26.78 -11.51 -5.67
N LEU A 263 26.08 -12.60 -5.99
CA LEU A 263 26.60 -13.62 -6.90
C LEU A 263 26.56 -13.21 -8.39
N PHE A 264 25.85 -12.14 -8.74
CA PHE A 264 25.74 -11.68 -10.12
C PHE A 264 26.86 -10.75 -10.56
N PHE A 265 27.76 -10.35 -9.63
CA PHE A 265 28.79 -9.35 -9.88
C PHE A 265 30.18 -9.82 -9.46
N GLU A 266 31.23 -9.23 -10.05
CA GLU A 266 32.61 -9.43 -9.59
C GLU A 266 32.90 -8.71 -8.28
N SER A 267 32.36 -7.51 -8.16
CA SER A 267 32.41 -6.70 -6.94
C SER A 267 31.04 -6.12 -6.67
N ILE A 268 30.73 -5.95 -5.40
CA ILE A 268 29.44 -5.43 -4.94
C ILE A 268 29.69 -4.08 -4.27
N ASN A 269 28.74 -3.16 -4.36
CA ASN A 269 28.81 -1.87 -3.72
C ASN A 269 28.05 -1.82 -2.38
N THR A 270 28.40 -0.85 -1.58
CA THR A 270 27.68 -0.42 -0.38
C THR A 270 27.03 0.93 -0.63
N ILE A 271 26.23 1.39 0.30
CA ILE A 271 25.66 2.74 0.23
C ILE A 271 26.75 3.83 0.13
N PHE A 272 27.92 3.62 0.73
CA PHE A 272 29.01 4.59 0.73
C PHE A 272 29.66 4.78 -0.65
N ASP A 273 29.50 3.82 -1.56
CA ASP A 273 29.93 3.97 -2.96
C ASP A 273 28.99 4.86 -3.78
N TYR A 274 27.74 5.04 -3.31
CA TYR A 274 26.72 5.84 -3.96
C TYR A 274 26.64 7.28 -3.47
N ILE A 275 27.16 7.60 -2.31
CA ILE A 275 27.18 8.95 -1.74
C ILE A 275 28.54 9.61 -1.92
N ASN A 276 28.55 10.95 -2.02
CA ASN A 276 29.78 11.67 -2.22
C ASN A 276 30.53 11.82 -0.87
N PRO A 277 31.86 11.54 -0.80
CA PRO A 277 32.64 11.70 0.43
C PRO A 277 32.60 13.10 1.06
N HIS A 278 32.27 14.13 0.29
CA HIS A 278 32.15 15.51 0.78
C HIS A 278 30.76 15.89 1.29
N ASP A 279 29.79 14.99 1.13
CA ASP A 279 28.45 15.20 1.65
C ASP A 279 28.41 15.15 3.17
N ILE A 280 27.31 15.65 3.72
CA ILE A 280 27.07 15.67 5.17
C ILE A 280 26.10 14.54 5.53
N THR A 281 26.29 13.96 6.70
CA THR A 281 25.42 12.90 7.21
C THR A 281 24.69 13.32 8.48
N LEU A 282 23.47 12.82 8.63
CA LEU A 282 22.63 12.98 9.81
C LEU A 282 22.03 11.62 10.19
N GLN A 283 22.07 11.27 11.46
CA GLN A 283 21.42 10.07 11.97
C GLN A 283 20.17 10.46 12.76
N LEU A 284 19.00 9.91 12.40
CA LEU A 284 17.72 10.12 13.09
C LEU A 284 17.24 8.83 13.77
N GLY A 285 16.88 8.94 15.06
CA GLY A 285 16.57 7.79 15.90
C GLY A 285 17.82 7.09 16.44
N ASP A 286 17.65 5.91 16.99
CA ASP A 286 18.75 5.04 17.44
C ASP A 286 19.16 4.10 16.29
N VAL A 287 19.90 4.67 15.34
CA VAL A 287 20.36 3.97 14.13
C VAL A 287 21.29 2.80 14.48
N TYR A 288 22.10 2.93 15.55
CA TYR A 288 23.00 1.85 15.96
C TYR A 288 22.23 0.63 16.47
N LYS A 289 21.26 0.86 17.34
CA LYS A 289 20.41 -0.21 17.87
C LYS A 289 19.62 -0.88 16.73
N ALA A 290 18.99 -0.08 15.85
CA ALA A 290 18.24 -0.60 14.73
C ALA A 290 19.10 -1.45 13.77
N ALA A 291 20.34 -1.04 13.51
CA ALA A 291 21.29 -1.81 12.72
C ALA A 291 21.64 -3.16 13.37
N THR A 292 21.91 -3.12 14.69
CA THR A 292 22.27 -4.33 15.45
C THR A 292 21.11 -5.30 15.52
N ASP A 293 19.91 -4.82 15.82
CA ASP A 293 18.70 -5.63 15.90
C ASP A 293 18.40 -6.29 14.53
N TYR A 294 18.52 -5.54 13.44
CA TYR A 294 18.31 -6.06 12.08
C TYR A 294 19.33 -7.14 11.69
N GLN A 295 20.62 -6.94 12.04
CA GLN A 295 21.63 -7.98 11.80
C GLN A 295 21.39 -9.24 12.62
N ALA A 296 20.98 -9.10 13.89
CA ALA A 296 20.64 -10.23 14.75
C ALA A 296 19.46 -11.01 14.19
N GLU A 297 18.42 -10.32 13.72
CA GLU A 297 17.28 -10.94 13.04
C GLU A 297 17.71 -11.68 11.77
N ALA A 298 18.51 -11.06 10.90
CA ALA A 298 19.02 -11.72 9.70
C ALA A 298 19.84 -12.96 10.03
N GLN A 299 20.67 -12.91 11.07
CA GLN A 299 21.47 -14.06 11.52
C GLN A 299 20.60 -15.18 12.07
N SER A 300 19.55 -14.86 12.83
CA SER A 300 18.59 -15.83 13.34
C SER A 300 17.88 -16.55 12.18
N ARG A 301 17.40 -15.80 11.19
CA ARG A 301 16.76 -16.32 9.98
C ARG A 301 17.72 -17.17 9.13
N PHE A 302 19.00 -16.75 9.01
CA PHE A 302 20.02 -17.57 8.34
C PHE A 302 20.10 -18.96 8.95
N ARG A 303 20.18 -19.07 10.30
CA ARG A 303 20.25 -20.37 11.00
C ARG A 303 19.03 -21.25 10.75
N LEU A 304 17.84 -20.65 10.57
CA LEU A 304 16.61 -21.41 10.28
C LEU A 304 16.62 -22.02 8.87
N TYR A 305 17.17 -21.30 7.88
CA TYR A 305 17.08 -21.70 6.47
C TYR A 305 18.37 -22.31 5.90
N ALA A 306 19.50 -22.25 6.62
CA ALA A 306 20.81 -22.72 6.13
C ALA A 306 20.89 -24.22 5.85
N TYR A 307 19.95 -25.02 6.38
CA TYR A 307 19.94 -26.47 6.23
C TYR A 307 19.25 -26.98 4.96
N ASP A 308 18.64 -26.12 4.17
CA ASP A 308 18.00 -26.52 2.90
C ASP A 308 19.05 -26.74 1.81
N SER A 309 19.41 -28.01 1.60
CA SER A 309 20.41 -28.41 0.58
C SER A 309 19.94 -28.17 -0.86
N GLU A 310 18.63 -28.04 -1.12
CA GLU A 310 18.10 -27.70 -2.44
C GLU A 310 18.12 -26.19 -2.70
N ARG A 311 18.23 -25.41 -1.63
CA ARG A 311 18.27 -23.94 -1.69
C ARG A 311 19.33 -23.38 -0.72
N PRO A 312 20.62 -23.68 -0.93
CA PRO A 312 21.66 -23.08 -0.11
C PRO A 312 21.63 -21.56 -0.23
N ILE A 313 21.79 -20.88 0.92
CA ILE A 313 21.68 -19.43 1.05
C ILE A 313 23.02 -18.81 1.47
N LEU A 314 23.23 -17.54 1.11
CA LEU A 314 24.43 -16.78 1.46
C LEU A 314 24.46 -16.53 2.99
N GLU A 315 25.65 -16.54 3.57
CA GLU A 315 25.83 -16.09 4.97
C GLU A 315 25.46 -14.61 5.13
N THR A 316 25.00 -14.23 6.31
CA THR A 316 24.57 -12.85 6.60
C THR A 316 25.66 -11.82 6.27
N LYS A 317 26.93 -12.15 6.52
CA LYS A 317 28.08 -11.26 6.19
C LYS A 317 28.29 -11.04 4.69
N ASP A 318 27.77 -11.93 3.84
CA ASP A 318 27.84 -11.84 2.38
C ASP A 318 26.64 -11.10 1.78
N LEU A 319 25.60 -10.83 2.58
CA LEU A 319 24.40 -10.09 2.19
C LEU A 319 24.35 -8.69 2.78
N LEU A 320 24.87 -8.52 3.99
CA LEU A 320 24.76 -7.29 4.76
C LEU A 320 26.15 -6.77 5.11
N LEU A 321 26.31 -5.46 5.01
CA LEU A 321 27.47 -4.76 5.54
C LEU A 321 27.45 -4.86 7.07
N PRO A 322 28.49 -5.44 7.70
CA PRO A 322 28.54 -5.55 9.16
C PRO A 322 28.42 -4.18 9.85
N THR A 323 27.67 -4.14 10.97
CA THR A 323 27.35 -2.90 11.70
C THR A 323 28.62 -2.11 12.09
N ASP A 324 29.67 -2.80 12.56
CA ASP A 324 30.95 -2.18 12.91
C ASP A 324 31.62 -1.51 11.70
N LYS A 325 31.57 -2.15 10.52
CA LYS A 325 32.07 -1.57 9.28
C LYS A 325 31.24 -0.38 8.83
N PHE A 326 29.91 -0.50 8.89
CA PHE A 326 29.02 0.62 8.55
C PHE A 326 29.33 1.86 9.38
N PHE A 327 29.43 1.72 10.72
CA PHE A 327 29.71 2.86 11.59
C PHE A 327 31.16 3.37 11.48
N LYS A 328 32.10 2.54 11.08
CA LYS A 328 33.45 2.97 10.73
C LYS A 328 33.45 3.87 9.49
N GLU A 329 32.70 3.50 8.45
CA GLU A 329 32.61 4.28 7.21
C GLU A 329 31.83 5.59 7.43
N ILE A 330 30.66 5.57 8.09
CA ILE A 330 29.88 6.79 8.32
C ILE A 330 30.64 7.83 9.16
N ASN A 331 31.52 7.39 10.07
CA ASN A 331 32.36 8.30 10.90
C ASN A 331 33.43 9.05 10.10
N GLN A 332 33.67 8.70 8.84
CA GLN A 332 34.55 9.45 7.95
C GLN A 332 33.89 10.68 7.35
N PHE A 333 32.55 10.73 7.37
CA PHE A 333 31.78 11.87 6.86
C PHE A 333 31.65 12.98 7.92
N GLU A 334 31.44 14.19 7.43
CA GLU A 334 31.05 15.31 8.28
C GLU A 334 29.63 15.05 8.81
N GLN A 335 29.45 15.05 10.13
CA GLN A 335 28.17 14.70 10.76
C GLN A 335 27.48 15.88 11.38
N ILE A 336 26.16 15.95 11.27
CA ILE A 336 25.32 16.87 12.05
C ILE A 336 25.11 16.24 13.43
N GLN A 337 25.59 16.95 14.49
CA GLN A 337 25.37 16.50 15.86
C GLN A 337 24.01 16.96 16.38
N LYS A 338 23.29 16.06 17.05
CA LYS A 338 22.06 16.41 17.76
C LYS A 338 22.38 17.15 19.04
N SER A 339 21.61 18.21 19.34
CA SER A 339 21.56 18.76 20.69
C SER A 339 20.99 17.73 21.67
N LYS A 340 21.27 17.89 22.96
CA LYS A 340 20.71 17.00 23.99
C LYS A 340 19.19 16.95 23.87
N PHE A 341 18.66 15.75 23.95
CA PHE A 341 17.22 15.46 23.90
C PHE A 341 16.49 16.34 24.94
N ILE A 342 15.63 17.23 24.48
CA ILE A 342 14.66 17.91 25.31
C ILE A 342 13.36 17.11 25.15
N ALA A 343 12.75 16.73 26.28
CA ALA A 343 11.51 15.96 26.26
C ALA A 343 10.45 16.68 25.39
N PRO A 344 9.70 15.96 24.52
CA PRO A 344 8.68 16.58 23.72
C PRO A 344 7.65 17.25 24.62
N ILE A 345 7.35 18.52 24.35
CA ILE A 345 6.32 19.25 25.05
C ILE A 345 4.99 18.61 24.66
N GLN A 346 4.19 18.18 25.66
CA GLN A 346 2.86 17.66 25.44
C GLN A 346 1.86 18.82 25.35
N PHE A 347 1.02 18.77 24.33
CA PHE A 347 -0.13 19.66 24.19
C PHE A 347 -1.28 19.11 25.04
N ASP A 348 -1.86 19.93 25.92
CA ASP A 348 -3.11 19.58 26.63
C ASP A 348 -4.29 20.33 25.98
N VAL A 349 -4.61 19.92 24.75
CA VAL A 349 -5.67 20.54 23.94
C VAL A 349 -6.71 19.53 23.41
N PRO A 350 -6.98 18.40 24.12
CA PRO A 350 -7.94 17.43 23.63
C PRO A 350 -9.35 17.98 23.60
N ILE A 351 -10.14 17.49 22.64
CA ILE A 351 -11.56 17.80 22.54
C ILE A 351 -12.33 17.23 23.76
N GLU A 352 -13.16 18.03 24.36
CA GLU A 352 -14.07 17.66 25.47
C GLU A 352 -15.51 17.57 24.94
N ARG A 353 -15.89 16.40 24.40
CA ARG A 353 -17.18 16.21 23.71
C ARG A 353 -18.42 16.44 24.57
N GLU A 354 -18.29 16.29 25.88
CA GLU A 354 -19.40 16.47 26.85
C GLU A 354 -19.54 17.92 27.32
N GLU A 355 -18.59 18.80 26.98
CA GLU A 355 -18.60 20.22 27.34
C GLU A 355 -18.99 21.11 26.14
N SER A 356 -19.62 22.24 26.45
CA SER A 356 -19.92 23.28 25.47
C SER A 356 -19.20 24.57 25.83
N PRO A 357 -18.29 25.08 25.01
CA PRO A 357 -17.90 24.61 23.68
C PRO A 357 -16.86 23.45 23.71
N PRO A 358 -16.90 22.51 22.74
CA PRO A 358 -16.10 21.28 22.77
C PRO A 358 -14.58 21.49 22.61
N LEU A 359 -14.13 22.64 22.12
CA LEU A 359 -12.70 23.00 21.98
C LEU A 359 -12.26 24.04 23.02
N ARG A 360 -12.85 24.03 24.25
CA ARG A 360 -12.53 25.00 25.31
C ARG A 360 -11.04 25.03 25.62
N LYS A 361 -10.40 23.89 25.85
CA LYS A 361 -8.95 23.81 26.16
C LYS A 361 -8.08 24.38 25.06
N LEU A 362 -8.41 24.07 23.79
CA LEU A 362 -7.70 24.65 22.65
C LEU A 362 -7.84 26.18 22.63
N LYS A 363 -9.03 26.70 22.86
CA LYS A 363 -9.29 28.15 22.90
C LYS A 363 -8.53 28.84 24.04
N GLU A 364 -8.53 28.26 25.24
CA GLU A 364 -7.77 28.75 26.39
C GLU A 364 -6.26 28.73 26.10
N PHE A 365 -5.77 27.65 25.51
CA PHE A 365 -4.37 27.54 25.08
C PHE A 365 -3.97 28.65 24.09
N ILE A 366 -4.77 28.85 23.04
CA ILE A 366 -4.55 29.92 22.05
C ILE A 366 -4.63 31.31 22.70
N GLY A 367 -5.56 31.52 23.63
CA GLY A 367 -5.70 32.80 24.30
C GLY A 367 -4.56 33.16 25.26
N ASN A 368 -3.87 32.16 25.78
CA ASN A 368 -2.73 32.33 26.69
C ASN A 368 -1.38 32.49 25.94
N ASP A 369 -1.32 32.21 24.65
CA ASP A 369 -0.11 32.32 23.83
C ASP A 369 -0.30 33.38 22.74
N LYS A 370 0.66 34.27 22.59
CA LYS A 370 0.61 35.35 21.58
C LYS A 370 1.15 34.95 20.23
N ARG A 371 1.77 33.76 20.11
CA ARG A 371 2.32 33.26 18.86
C ARG A 371 1.21 32.91 17.88
N LYS A 372 1.54 32.89 16.59
CA LYS A 372 0.65 32.37 15.56
C LYS A 372 0.44 30.87 15.79
N VAL A 373 -0.77 30.38 15.56
CA VAL A 373 -1.12 28.96 15.70
C VAL A 373 -1.58 28.42 14.36
N LEU A 374 -0.92 27.37 13.90
CA LEU A 374 -1.31 26.62 12.74
C LEU A 374 -1.96 25.29 13.16
N ILE A 375 -3.23 25.14 12.84
CA ILE A 375 -3.95 23.88 13.05
C ILE A 375 -3.89 23.06 11.77
N CYS A 376 -3.34 21.86 11.88
CA CYS A 376 -3.08 20.96 10.77
C CYS A 376 -4.03 19.76 10.80
N THR A 377 -4.61 19.43 9.65
CA THR A 377 -5.54 18.31 9.47
C THR A 377 -5.06 17.39 8.35
N ASP A 378 -5.42 16.11 8.42
CA ASP A 378 -4.97 15.08 7.49
C ASP A 378 -5.64 15.13 6.10
N GLY A 379 -6.70 15.92 5.97
CA GLY A 379 -7.43 16.03 4.70
C GLY A 379 -8.54 17.06 4.72
N LEU A 380 -9.13 17.31 3.54
CA LEU A 380 -10.15 18.33 3.36
C LEU A 380 -11.40 18.09 4.23
N GLY A 381 -11.88 16.84 4.34
CA GLY A 381 -13.04 16.53 5.17
C GLY A 381 -12.80 16.77 6.66
N ARG A 382 -11.58 16.47 7.15
CA ARG A 382 -11.19 16.78 8.54
C ARG A 382 -11.04 18.28 8.76
N ARG A 383 -10.50 19.00 7.78
CA ARG A 383 -10.41 20.47 7.81
C ARG A 383 -11.79 21.10 8.00
N GLU A 384 -12.78 20.58 7.30
CA GLU A 384 -14.17 21.07 7.39
C GLU A 384 -14.78 20.81 8.77
N SER A 385 -14.63 19.58 9.29
CA SER A 385 -15.11 19.23 10.64
C SER A 385 -14.45 20.08 11.74
N ILE A 386 -13.14 20.32 11.68
CA ILE A 386 -12.46 21.20 12.65
C ILE A 386 -12.86 22.66 12.45
N SER A 387 -13.10 23.11 11.21
CA SER A 387 -13.63 24.43 10.90
C SER A 387 -14.97 24.71 11.63
N GLU A 388 -15.89 23.74 11.58
CA GLU A 388 -17.17 23.84 12.26
C GLU A 388 -17.02 23.88 13.79
N LEU A 389 -16.18 23.04 14.36
CA LEU A 389 -15.89 23.02 15.79
C LEU A 389 -15.26 24.33 16.27
N LEU A 390 -14.36 24.93 15.51
CA LEU A 390 -13.77 26.24 15.79
C LEU A 390 -14.82 27.34 15.75
N LYS A 391 -15.71 27.35 14.76
CA LYS A 391 -16.84 28.29 14.67
C LYS A 391 -17.78 28.15 15.87
N GLN A 392 -18.19 26.92 16.24
CA GLN A 392 -19.03 26.65 17.41
C GLN A 392 -18.38 27.12 18.71
N SER A 393 -17.07 27.03 18.82
CA SER A 393 -16.29 27.50 19.95
C SER A 393 -16.03 29.01 19.93
N GLY A 394 -16.51 29.73 18.92
CA GLY A 394 -16.30 31.17 18.75
C GLY A 394 -14.82 31.54 18.61
N GLN A 395 -14.01 30.69 17.97
CA GLN A 395 -12.61 30.94 17.66
C GLN A 395 -12.48 31.47 16.22
N ASN A 396 -11.92 32.67 16.08
CA ASN A 396 -11.60 33.21 14.75
C ASN A 396 -10.41 32.46 14.17
N PHE A 397 -10.49 32.11 12.90
CA PHE A 397 -9.42 31.46 12.16
C PHE A 397 -9.53 31.77 10.66
N LYS A 398 -8.42 31.58 9.94
CA LYS A 398 -8.34 31.69 8.48
C LYS A 398 -7.99 30.33 7.88
N ALA A 399 -8.81 29.82 6.98
CA ALA A 399 -8.44 28.66 6.18
C ALA A 399 -7.44 29.06 5.09
N ILE A 400 -6.37 28.31 4.95
CA ILE A 400 -5.28 28.56 4.02
C ILE A 400 -4.94 27.27 3.25
N GLU A 401 -4.26 27.40 2.09
CA GLU A 401 -3.96 26.26 1.22
C GLU A 401 -2.49 25.85 1.26
N THR A 402 -1.57 26.76 1.54
CA THR A 402 -0.13 26.48 1.51
C THR A 402 0.56 26.92 2.80
N TRP A 403 1.70 26.29 3.10
CA TRP A 403 2.60 26.76 4.17
C TRP A 403 3.06 28.22 3.98
N HIS A 404 3.23 28.64 2.72
CA HIS A 404 3.60 30.01 2.40
C HIS A 404 2.52 31.03 2.78
N ASP A 405 1.24 30.66 2.62
CA ASP A 405 0.12 31.51 3.03
C ASP A 405 0.09 31.72 4.54
N PHE A 406 0.52 30.73 5.34
CA PHE A 406 0.66 30.85 6.79
C PHE A 406 1.72 31.91 7.15
N ALA A 407 2.87 31.87 6.50
CA ALA A 407 3.94 32.82 6.75
C ALA A 407 3.50 34.27 6.46
N LEU A 408 2.68 34.49 5.42
CA LEU A 408 2.17 35.79 4.99
C LEU A 408 0.89 36.24 5.72
N SER A 409 0.21 35.36 6.45
CA SER A 409 -1.04 35.70 7.12
C SER A 409 -0.79 36.54 8.36
N ASP A 410 -1.63 37.55 8.61
CA ASP A 410 -1.64 38.33 9.86
C ASP A 410 -2.57 37.74 10.93
N GLU A 411 -3.34 36.72 10.60
CA GLU A 411 -4.25 36.07 11.54
C GLU A 411 -3.51 35.22 12.56
N GLN A 412 -3.97 35.27 13.82
CA GLN A 412 -3.37 34.49 14.92
C GLN A 412 -3.55 33.00 14.69
N VAL A 413 -4.71 32.55 14.18
CA VAL A 413 -5.05 31.15 13.97
C VAL A 413 -5.28 30.87 12.51
N CYS A 414 -4.55 29.91 11.96
CA CYS A 414 -4.75 29.40 10.61
C CYS A 414 -5.09 27.91 10.63
N LEU A 415 -5.88 27.46 9.67
CA LEU A 415 -6.29 26.07 9.50
C LEU A 415 -5.87 25.57 8.11
N ILE A 416 -5.15 24.45 8.05
CA ILE A 416 -4.62 23.89 6.80
C ILE A 416 -4.73 22.37 6.79
N SER A 417 -4.79 21.79 5.59
CA SER A 417 -4.54 20.35 5.39
C SER A 417 -3.06 20.09 5.14
N SER A 418 -2.43 19.20 5.91
CA SER A 418 -1.00 18.94 5.85
C SER A 418 -0.66 17.49 6.17
N PRO A 419 0.51 16.98 5.74
CA PRO A 419 0.96 15.64 6.10
C PRO A 419 1.55 15.53 7.51
N LEU A 420 1.51 16.62 8.30
CA LEU A 420 2.09 16.64 9.63
C LEU A 420 1.33 15.74 10.60
N HIS A 421 2.05 14.87 11.30
CA HIS A 421 1.48 13.91 12.25
C HIS A 421 1.66 14.31 13.71
N LYS A 422 2.52 15.27 14.01
CA LYS A 422 2.83 15.71 15.37
C LYS A 422 2.98 17.21 15.43
N GLY A 423 2.34 17.82 16.40
CA GLY A 423 2.49 19.22 16.71
C GLY A 423 3.85 19.54 17.33
N PHE A 424 4.28 20.79 17.19
CA PHE A 424 5.55 21.28 17.72
C PHE A 424 5.50 22.77 18.02
N PHE A 425 6.45 23.23 18.79
CA PHE A 425 6.64 24.65 19.14
C PHE A 425 7.82 25.21 18.34
N HIS A 426 7.59 26.39 17.78
CA HIS A 426 8.65 27.23 17.20
C HIS A 426 8.66 28.57 17.97
N ASP A 427 9.72 29.33 17.87
CA ASP A 427 9.84 30.62 18.59
C ASP A 427 8.73 31.60 18.21
N GLU A 428 8.32 31.62 16.92
CA GLU A 428 7.35 32.57 16.37
C GLU A 428 5.95 32.00 16.22
N PHE A 429 5.79 30.69 16.19
CA PHE A 429 4.51 30.02 15.92
C PHE A 429 4.41 28.66 16.62
N ILE A 430 3.19 28.12 16.66
CA ILE A 430 2.88 26.80 17.20
C ILE A 430 2.14 26.02 16.12
N VAL A 431 2.51 24.76 15.93
CA VAL A 431 1.76 23.82 15.09
C VAL A 431 1.05 22.81 15.97
N ILE A 432 -0.23 22.67 15.78
CA ILE A 432 -1.10 21.69 16.47
C ILE A 432 -1.72 20.81 15.39
N THR A 433 -1.58 19.50 15.49
CA THR A 433 -2.20 18.57 14.54
C THR A 433 -3.51 18.02 15.12
N GLU A 434 -4.29 17.37 14.27
CA GLU A 434 -5.51 16.73 14.73
C GLU A 434 -5.27 15.65 15.79
N ASN A 435 -4.05 15.08 15.87
CA ASN A 435 -3.72 14.05 16.88
C ASN A 435 -3.66 14.60 18.30
N GLU A 436 -3.28 15.87 18.48
CA GLU A 436 -3.33 16.53 19.78
C GLU A 436 -4.76 16.93 20.16
N ILE A 437 -5.60 17.21 19.15
CA ILE A 437 -7.02 17.56 19.37
C ILE A 437 -7.85 16.28 19.62
N PHE A 438 -7.54 15.17 18.91
CA PHE A 438 -8.26 13.89 18.99
C PHE A 438 -7.34 12.74 19.41
N PRO A 439 -6.83 12.70 20.64
CA PRO A 439 -5.78 11.76 21.07
C PRO A 439 -6.18 10.27 21.01
N ASN A 440 -7.49 9.97 20.97
CA ASN A 440 -8.00 8.59 20.92
C ASN A 440 -8.17 8.05 19.49
N PHE A 441 -7.76 8.79 18.48
CA PHE A 441 -7.81 8.35 17.10
C PHE A 441 -6.51 7.61 16.74
N VAL A 442 -6.56 6.28 16.75
CA VAL A 442 -5.49 5.48 16.17
C VAL A 442 -5.53 5.69 14.66
N LYS A 443 -4.65 6.52 14.13
CA LYS A 443 -4.47 6.66 12.69
C LYS A 443 -4.02 5.33 12.12
N GLN A 444 -4.87 4.70 11.32
CA GLN A 444 -4.38 3.78 10.31
C GLN A 444 -3.66 4.65 9.27
N ILE A 445 -2.33 4.55 9.25
CA ILE A 445 -1.52 5.19 8.23
C ILE A 445 -2.02 4.63 6.90
N LYS A 446 -2.55 5.51 6.05
CA LYS A 446 -2.87 5.16 4.67
C LYS A 446 -1.57 4.72 4.01
N LYS A 447 -1.24 3.42 4.08
CA LYS A 447 -0.43 2.83 3.02
C LYS A 447 -1.15 3.24 1.74
N LYS A 448 -0.48 3.98 0.86
CA LYS A 448 -0.95 4.23 -0.51
C LYS A 448 -1.61 2.94 -0.96
N ASN A 449 -2.90 2.98 -1.34
CA ASN A 449 -3.64 1.80 -1.77
C ASN A 449 -2.87 1.14 -2.93
N ARG A 450 -1.91 0.31 -2.57
CA ARG A 450 -1.40 -0.73 -3.45
C ARG A 450 -2.54 -1.73 -3.48
N ASN A 451 -3.11 -1.94 -4.65
CA ASN A 451 -4.18 -2.89 -4.87
C ASN A 451 -3.83 -4.22 -4.17
N LYS A 452 -4.24 -4.36 -2.93
CA LYS A 452 -4.20 -5.63 -2.22
C LYS A 452 -5.39 -6.45 -2.70
N SER A 453 -5.19 -7.19 -3.77
CA SER A 453 -6.02 -8.35 -4.08
C SER A 453 -5.52 -9.55 -3.27
N PHE A 454 -5.49 -9.44 -1.96
CA PHE A 454 -5.38 -10.59 -1.08
C PHE A 454 -6.61 -10.61 -0.19
N ASN A 455 -7.35 -11.72 -0.24
CA ASN A 455 -8.43 -12.03 0.69
C ASN A 455 -7.84 -12.06 2.11
N GLU A 456 -7.92 -10.95 2.84
CA GLU A 456 -7.46 -10.87 4.23
C GLU A 456 -8.30 -11.77 5.18
N ASP A 457 -9.46 -12.22 4.74
CA ASP A 457 -10.41 -13.00 5.56
C ASP A 457 -9.98 -14.45 5.83
N GLY A 458 -8.96 -14.94 5.14
CA GLY A 458 -8.45 -16.31 5.34
C GLY A 458 -7.18 -16.41 6.18
N ILE A 459 -6.48 -15.32 6.44
CA ILE A 459 -5.20 -15.33 7.16
C ILE A 459 -5.48 -15.36 8.67
N VAL A 460 -4.85 -16.29 9.37
CA VAL A 460 -4.91 -16.36 10.83
C VAL A 460 -4.11 -15.19 11.40
N LYS A 461 -4.82 -14.20 11.95
CA LYS A 461 -4.21 -12.99 12.54
C LYS A 461 -3.84 -13.16 14.01
N ASP A 462 -4.50 -14.10 14.69
CA ASP A 462 -4.29 -14.41 16.11
C ASP A 462 -4.38 -15.93 16.35
N LEU A 463 -3.50 -16.46 17.17
CA LEU A 463 -3.48 -17.88 17.57
C LEU A 463 -4.73 -18.29 18.36
N THR A 464 -5.37 -17.35 19.06
CA THR A 464 -6.64 -17.58 19.77
C THR A 464 -7.79 -18.00 18.86
N GLU A 465 -7.62 -17.81 17.57
CA GLU A 465 -8.63 -18.16 16.56
C GLU A 465 -8.60 -19.63 16.12
N LEU A 466 -7.55 -20.41 16.47
CA LEU A 466 -7.36 -21.80 16.08
C LEU A 466 -7.58 -22.76 17.25
N ASN A 467 -8.42 -23.78 17.05
CA ASN A 467 -8.56 -24.89 17.99
C ASN A 467 -7.69 -26.06 17.56
N ILE A 468 -7.18 -26.83 18.55
CA ILE A 468 -6.40 -28.03 18.27
C ILE A 468 -7.25 -29.02 17.47
N GLY A 469 -6.74 -29.44 16.31
CA GLY A 469 -7.43 -30.31 15.38
C GLY A 469 -8.04 -29.59 14.16
N ASP A 470 -8.12 -28.26 14.19
CA ASP A 470 -8.65 -27.49 13.06
C ASP A 470 -7.79 -27.70 11.81
N PRO A 471 -8.42 -27.84 10.63
CA PRO A 471 -7.70 -27.86 9.38
C PRO A 471 -7.23 -26.45 9.03
N VAL A 472 -5.98 -26.31 8.65
CA VAL A 472 -5.33 -25.09 8.21
C VAL A 472 -4.63 -25.32 6.89
N VAL A 473 -4.48 -24.25 6.11
CA VAL A 473 -3.80 -24.26 4.81
C VAL A 473 -2.49 -23.52 4.93
N HIS A 474 -1.39 -24.24 4.79
CA HIS A 474 -0.08 -23.61 4.64
C HIS A 474 0.17 -23.30 3.17
N GLU A 475 0.59 -22.09 2.85
CA GLU A 475 0.72 -21.60 1.48
C GLU A 475 1.59 -22.51 0.58
N LEU A 476 2.68 -23.06 1.12
CA LEU A 476 3.62 -23.90 0.37
C LEU A 476 3.34 -25.40 0.49
N HIS A 477 2.70 -25.85 1.57
CA HIS A 477 2.57 -27.26 1.90
C HIS A 477 1.14 -27.80 1.86
N GLY A 478 0.15 -26.91 1.67
CA GLY A 478 -1.25 -27.27 1.56
C GLY A 478 -1.92 -27.53 2.90
N VAL A 479 -2.96 -28.36 2.90
CA VAL A 479 -3.83 -28.58 4.06
C VAL A 479 -3.19 -29.52 5.06
N GLY A 480 -3.05 -29.06 6.30
CA GLY A 480 -2.65 -29.84 7.48
C GLY A 480 -3.61 -29.59 8.64
N ARG A 481 -3.37 -30.19 9.81
CA ARG A 481 -4.14 -29.95 11.03
C ARG A 481 -3.29 -29.31 12.10
N TYR A 482 -3.80 -28.26 12.69
CA TYR A 482 -3.16 -27.60 13.82
C TYR A 482 -3.17 -28.48 15.07
N LYS A 483 -2.02 -28.63 15.74
CA LYS A 483 -1.84 -29.49 16.92
C LYS A 483 -1.38 -28.73 18.17
N GLY A 484 -1.37 -27.41 18.11
CA GLY A 484 -0.95 -26.56 19.22
C GLY A 484 0.40 -25.91 19.00
N LEU A 485 0.88 -25.25 20.02
CA LEU A 485 2.17 -24.57 20.07
C LEU A 485 3.19 -25.43 20.80
N VAL A 486 4.44 -25.26 20.43
CA VAL A 486 5.58 -25.91 21.12
C VAL A 486 6.74 -24.92 21.15
N ASP A 487 7.38 -24.83 22.30
CA ASP A 487 8.62 -24.08 22.45
C ASP A 487 9.79 -24.98 22.11
N LEU A 488 10.61 -24.58 21.17
CA LEU A 488 11.82 -25.26 20.75
C LEU A 488 13.02 -24.34 20.92
N ASP A 489 14.08 -24.86 21.52
CA ASP A 489 15.36 -24.17 21.62
C ASP A 489 16.26 -24.62 20.47
N TYR A 490 16.54 -23.68 19.56
CA TYR A 490 17.47 -23.86 18.43
C TYR A 490 18.84 -23.22 18.67
N GLY A 491 19.16 -22.92 19.94
CA GLY A 491 20.46 -22.38 20.32
C GLY A 491 20.52 -20.87 20.53
N ASP A 492 19.43 -20.14 20.29
CA ASP A 492 19.29 -18.70 20.52
C ASP A 492 18.18 -18.35 21.53
N GLY A 493 17.69 -19.34 22.27
CA GLY A 493 16.57 -19.23 23.20
C GLY A 493 15.29 -19.91 22.72
N MET A 494 14.33 -20.00 23.64
CA MET A 494 13.03 -20.64 23.38
C MET A 494 12.24 -19.81 22.36
N THR A 495 11.90 -20.45 21.25
CA THR A 495 11.03 -19.85 20.19
C THR A 495 9.78 -20.70 20.04
N GLU A 496 8.64 -20.03 19.95
CA GLU A 496 7.32 -20.67 19.84
C GLU A 496 6.99 -21.02 18.40
N PHE A 497 6.56 -22.27 18.16
CA PHE A 497 6.21 -22.81 16.85
C PHE A 497 4.79 -23.37 16.84
N LEU A 498 4.06 -23.13 15.74
CA LEU A 498 2.86 -23.89 15.41
C LEU A 498 3.25 -25.28 14.92
N VAL A 499 2.61 -26.31 15.46
CA VAL A 499 2.76 -27.68 14.98
C VAL A 499 1.60 -28.01 14.04
N LEU A 500 1.92 -28.29 12.79
CA LEU A 500 0.97 -28.73 11.78
C LEU A 500 1.22 -30.20 11.42
N HIS A 501 0.20 -31.05 11.55
CA HIS A 501 0.25 -32.45 11.15
C HIS A 501 -0.28 -32.63 9.75
N TYR A 502 0.43 -33.39 8.94
CA TYR A 502 0.12 -33.78 7.57
C TYR A 502 -0.16 -35.26 7.45
N GLU A 503 -0.46 -35.77 6.26
CA GLU A 503 -0.67 -37.20 6.01
C GLU A 503 0.57 -38.02 6.45
N ARG A 504 0.37 -39.20 7.00
CA ARG A 504 1.39 -40.12 7.56
C ARG A 504 2.12 -39.60 8.80
N ASP A 505 1.48 -38.73 9.59
CA ASP A 505 2.05 -38.16 10.81
C ASP A 505 3.30 -37.25 10.59
N ASP A 506 3.51 -36.80 9.35
CA ASP A 506 4.53 -35.80 9.06
C ASP A 506 4.22 -34.50 9.80
N LYS A 507 5.22 -33.90 10.44
CA LYS A 507 5.08 -32.68 11.24
C LYS A 507 5.81 -31.52 10.57
N LEU A 508 5.13 -30.38 10.46
CA LEU A 508 5.72 -29.13 10.06
C LEU A 508 5.68 -28.17 11.26
N TYR A 509 6.82 -27.62 11.60
CA TYR A 509 6.95 -26.59 12.64
C TYR A 509 7.02 -25.22 11.97
N VAL A 510 6.02 -24.38 12.19
CA VAL A 510 5.95 -23.04 11.63
C VAL A 510 6.20 -22.03 12.75
N PRO A 511 7.27 -21.23 12.69
CA PRO A 511 7.49 -20.17 13.68
C PRO A 511 6.26 -19.26 13.79
N VAL A 512 5.90 -18.81 14.99
CA VAL A 512 4.77 -17.89 15.19
C VAL A 512 4.94 -16.59 14.39
N SER A 513 6.18 -16.14 14.16
CA SER A 513 6.50 -15.03 13.27
C SER A 513 6.05 -15.23 11.82
N ASN A 514 5.86 -16.49 11.39
CA ASN A 514 5.44 -16.87 10.05
C ASN A 514 3.96 -17.31 9.98
N LEU A 515 3.16 -16.88 10.96
CA LEU A 515 1.72 -17.19 11.04
C LEU A 515 0.96 -16.73 9.77
N PHE A 516 1.42 -15.70 9.09
CA PHE A 516 0.86 -15.19 7.84
C PHE A 516 0.89 -16.20 6.68
N LEU A 517 1.73 -17.26 6.75
CA LEU A 517 1.75 -18.34 5.76
C LEU A 517 0.63 -19.37 6.00
N VAL A 518 -0.09 -19.25 7.12
CA VAL A 518 -1.13 -20.19 7.52
C VAL A 518 -2.49 -19.50 7.46
N SER A 519 -3.42 -20.10 6.76
CA SER A 519 -4.80 -19.63 6.64
C SER A 519 -5.78 -20.69 7.11
N ARG A 520 -6.99 -20.27 7.50
CA ARG A 520 -8.07 -21.19 7.82
C ARG A 520 -8.52 -21.97 6.58
N TYR A 521 -8.81 -23.25 6.76
CA TYR A 521 -9.43 -24.03 5.71
C TYR A 521 -10.92 -23.66 5.56
N SER A 522 -11.29 -23.14 4.41
CA SER A 522 -12.68 -22.74 4.09
C SER A 522 -13.37 -23.63 3.06
N GLY A 523 -12.73 -24.75 2.66
CA GLY A 523 -13.20 -25.61 1.57
C GLY A 523 -14.33 -26.58 1.93
N GLY A 524 -14.86 -26.56 3.16
CA GLY A 524 -15.92 -27.43 3.63
C GLY A 524 -15.85 -27.78 5.12
N PRO A 525 -16.63 -28.75 5.60
CA PRO A 525 -16.61 -29.16 7.00
C PRO A 525 -15.20 -29.61 7.45
N SER A 526 -14.81 -29.23 8.64
CA SER A 526 -13.48 -29.54 9.23
C SER A 526 -13.14 -31.04 9.21
N GLU A 527 -14.15 -31.88 9.38
CA GLU A 527 -13.98 -33.35 9.43
C GLU A 527 -13.59 -33.97 8.09
N SER A 528 -14.04 -33.36 6.98
CA SER A 528 -13.83 -33.83 5.60
C SER A 528 -12.67 -33.12 4.90
N ALA A 529 -11.91 -32.28 5.60
CA ALA A 529 -10.79 -31.53 5.00
C ALA A 529 -9.70 -32.51 4.50
N PRO A 530 -9.29 -32.41 3.20
CA PRO A 530 -8.24 -33.29 2.67
C PRO A 530 -6.92 -32.96 3.34
N MET A 531 -6.17 -34.01 3.74
CA MET A 531 -4.81 -33.83 4.24
C MET A 531 -3.81 -34.03 3.09
N HIS A 532 -2.84 -33.14 2.99
CA HIS A 532 -1.78 -33.27 2.01
C HIS A 532 -0.56 -34.01 2.58
N LYS A 533 0.20 -34.63 1.69
CA LYS A 533 1.48 -35.23 2.03
C LYS A 533 2.59 -34.24 1.73
N LEU A 534 3.49 -34.01 2.69
CA LEU A 534 4.63 -33.12 2.49
C LEU A 534 5.53 -33.61 1.33
N GLY A 535 5.95 -32.70 0.46
CA GLY A 535 6.84 -33.00 -0.67
C GLY A 535 6.25 -33.78 -1.83
N SER A 536 4.94 -34.08 -1.86
CA SER A 536 4.32 -34.91 -2.92
C SER A 536 4.03 -34.19 -4.23
N GLY A 537 4.13 -32.84 -4.29
CA GLY A 537 3.72 -32.02 -5.43
C GLY A 537 2.20 -32.02 -5.71
N ALA A 538 1.41 -32.68 -4.86
CA ALA A 538 -0.05 -32.74 -5.00
C ALA A 538 -0.68 -31.35 -4.80
N TRP A 539 -0.15 -30.57 -3.88
CA TRP A 539 -0.58 -29.21 -3.62
C TRP A 539 -0.37 -28.27 -4.83
N ASP A 540 0.80 -28.34 -5.47
CA ASP A 540 1.08 -27.55 -6.67
C ASP A 540 0.16 -27.91 -7.84
N LYS A 541 -0.21 -29.19 -7.97
CA LYS A 541 -1.22 -29.62 -8.97
C LYS A 541 -2.59 -29.08 -8.64
N ALA A 542 -2.99 -29.08 -7.36
CA ALA A 542 -4.25 -28.52 -6.91
C ALA A 542 -4.32 -27.01 -7.14
N LYS A 543 -3.26 -26.26 -6.82
CA LYS A 543 -3.13 -24.82 -7.13
C LYS A 543 -3.28 -24.54 -8.63
N LYS A 544 -2.59 -25.27 -9.50
CA LYS A 544 -2.69 -25.10 -10.96
C LYS A 544 -4.10 -25.38 -11.48
N LYS A 545 -4.75 -26.40 -10.95
CA LYS A 545 -6.14 -26.72 -11.32
C LYS A 545 -7.10 -25.61 -10.86
N ALA A 546 -6.93 -25.09 -9.65
CA ALA A 546 -7.74 -23.99 -9.14
C ALA A 546 -7.55 -22.70 -9.97
N LEU A 547 -6.29 -22.37 -10.33
CA LEU A 547 -5.99 -21.25 -11.24
C LEU A 547 -6.68 -21.37 -12.59
N SER A 548 -6.67 -22.57 -13.20
CA SER A 548 -7.41 -22.80 -14.45
C SER A 548 -8.92 -22.56 -14.28
N GLN A 549 -9.51 -23.06 -13.19
CA GLN A 549 -10.93 -22.83 -12.91
C GLN A 549 -11.27 -21.36 -12.67
N ILE A 550 -10.36 -20.61 -12.04
CA ILE A 550 -10.51 -19.16 -11.85
C ILE A 550 -10.50 -18.43 -13.20
N HIS A 551 -9.62 -18.82 -14.11
CA HIS A 551 -9.59 -18.26 -15.47
C HIS A 551 -10.89 -18.54 -16.24
N ASP A 552 -11.42 -19.76 -16.14
CA ASP A 552 -12.69 -20.12 -16.79
C ASP A 552 -13.85 -19.30 -16.21
N THR A 553 -13.91 -19.16 -14.88
CA THR A 553 -14.93 -18.34 -14.19
C THR A 553 -14.79 -16.85 -14.56
N ALA A 554 -13.57 -16.33 -14.65
CA ALA A 554 -13.34 -14.95 -15.06
C ALA A 554 -13.83 -14.70 -16.51
N ALA A 555 -13.59 -15.64 -17.42
CA ALA A 555 -14.09 -15.55 -18.79
C ALA A 555 -15.62 -15.57 -18.86
N GLU A 556 -16.28 -16.41 -18.06
CA GLU A 556 -17.75 -16.42 -17.94
C GLU A 556 -18.29 -15.10 -17.38
N LEU A 557 -17.64 -14.53 -16.36
CA LEU A 557 -18.02 -13.24 -15.79
C LEU A 557 -17.87 -12.11 -16.81
N LEU A 558 -16.78 -12.09 -17.59
CA LEU A 558 -16.57 -11.10 -18.65
C LEU A 558 -17.65 -11.19 -19.71
N ASP A 559 -18.07 -12.41 -20.11
CA ASP A 559 -19.18 -12.61 -21.05
C ASP A 559 -20.51 -12.10 -20.49
N LEU A 560 -20.77 -12.34 -19.20
CA LEU A 560 -21.93 -11.78 -18.50
C LEU A 560 -21.93 -10.26 -18.46
N TYR A 561 -20.78 -9.65 -18.16
CA TYR A 561 -20.61 -8.18 -18.18
C TYR A 561 -20.84 -7.62 -19.59
N ALA A 562 -20.27 -8.26 -20.62
CA ALA A 562 -20.47 -7.86 -22.00
C ALA A 562 -21.95 -7.95 -22.41
N LYS A 563 -22.64 -9.05 -22.10
CA LYS A 563 -24.07 -9.21 -22.34
C LYS A 563 -24.89 -8.15 -21.62
N ARG A 564 -24.58 -7.86 -20.36
CA ARG A 564 -25.26 -6.85 -19.56
C ARG A 564 -25.08 -5.43 -20.12
N SER A 565 -23.88 -5.09 -20.59
CA SER A 565 -23.58 -3.77 -21.14
C SER A 565 -24.35 -3.46 -22.44
N ILE A 566 -24.77 -4.50 -23.16
CA ILE A 566 -25.58 -4.40 -24.41
C ILE A 566 -27.08 -4.33 -24.12
N GLN A 567 -27.54 -4.85 -22.97
CA GLN A 567 -28.95 -4.85 -22.61
C GLN A 567 -29.41 -3.43 -22.24
N ARG A 568 -30.62 -3.09 -22.73
CA ARG A 568 -31.27 -1.85 -22.29
C ARG A 568 -31.95 -2.11 -20.95
N GLY A 569 -31.59 -1.31 -19.95
CA GLY A 569 -32.24 -1.26 -18.65
C GLY A 569 -33.56 -0.50 -18.69
N TYR A 570 -34.28 -0.59 -17.61
CA TYR A 570 -35.51 0.20 -17.41
C TYR A 570 -35.08 1.60 -16.90
N SER A 571 -35.48 2.67 -17.59
CA SER A 571 -35.28 4.03 -17.15
C SER A 571 -36.45 4.43 -16.23
N SER A 572 -36.14 4.66 -14.97
CA SER A 572 -37.13 5.05 -13.95
C SER A 572 -37.53 6.51 -14.12
N LYS A 573 -38.80 6.79 -13.97
CA LYS A 573 -39.32 8.19 -13.91
C LYS A 573 -39.47 8.58 -12.48
N ILE A 574 -38.89 9.72 -12.09
CA ILE A 574 -38.98 10.22 -10.74
C ILE A 574 -40.09 11.24 -10.64
N ASN A 575 -41.07 10.96 -9.79
CA ASN A 575 -42.05 11.96 -9.35
C ASN A 575 -41.39 12.78 -8.22
N LEU A 576 -40.97 13.99 -8.55
CA LEU A 576 -40.23 14.84 -7.62
C LEU A 576 -41.01 15.13 -6.33
N SER A 577 -42.33 15.35 -6.39
CA SER A 577 -43.12 15.65 -5.20
C SER A 577 -43.20 14.48 -4.22
N ASP A 578 -43.38 13.25 -4.73
CA ASP A 578 -43.42 12.05 -3.89
C ASP A 578 -42.04 11.70 -3.35
N TYR A 579 -40.98 11.90 -4.18
CA TYR A 579 -39.61 11.67 -3.78
C TYR A 579 -39.15 12.66 -2.68
N GLU A 580 -39.45 13.95 -2.84
CA GLU A 580 -39.17 14.99 -1.84
C GLU A 580 -39.90 14.70 -0.52
N ALA A 581 -41.20 14.36 -0.58
CA ALA A 581 -41.96 13.95 0.60
C ALA A 581 -41.33 12.74 1.32
N PHE A 582 -40.90 11.73 0.59
CA PHE A 582 -40.19 10.59 1.17
C PHE A 582 -38.81 10.99 1.72
N SER A 583 -38.07 11.88 1.03
CA SER A 583 -36.78 12.38 1.48
C SER A 583 -36.88 13.15 2.79
N ASP A 584 -37.87 14.04 2.89
CA ASP A 584 -38.11 14.91 4.09
C ASP A 584 -38.50 14.11 5.34
N GLU A 585 -38.95 12.88 5.19
CA GLU A 585 -39.20 11.97 6.30
C GLU A 585 -37.94 11.39 6.93
N PHE A 586 -36.77 11.59 6.32
CA PHE A 586 -35.51 11.15 6.91
C PHE A 586 -35.14 12.02 8.11
N PRO A 587 -34.97 11.43 9.33
CA PRO A 587 -34.86 12.22 10.56
C PRO A 587 -33.50 12.87 10.79
N PHE A 588 -32.55 12.71 9.84
CA PHE A 588 -31.17 13.21 9.93
C PHE A 588 -30.83 14.08 8.73
N GLU A 589 -29.91 15.01 8.92
CA GLU A 589 -29.32 15.75 7.81
C GLU A 589 -28.37 14.83 7.01
N GLU A 590 -28.50 14.87 5.68
CA GLU A 590 -27.64 14.12 4.79
C GLU A 590 -26.23 14.69 4.79
N THR A 591 -25.23 13.84 4.91
CA THR A 591 -23.84 14.25 4.66
C THR A 591 -23.62 14.51 3.17
N VAL A 592 -22.59 15.30 2.83
CA VAL A 592 -22.22 15.59 1.42
C VAL A 592 -22.00 14.30 0.62
N ASP A 593 -21.35 13.31 1.22
CA ASP A 593 -21.10 12.02 0.57
C ASP A 593 -22.37 11.20 0.36
N GLN A 594 -23.29 11.20 1.35
CA GLN A 594 -24.58 10.56 1.20
C GLN A 594 -25.39 11.21 0.08
N LYS A 595 -25.44 12.53 0.03
CA LYS A 595 -26.13 13.26 -1.03
C LYS A 595 -25.56 12.92 -2.41
N THR A 596 -24.23 12.97 -2.53
CA THR A 596 -23.54 12.58 -3.78
C THR A 596 -23.82 11.15 -4.20
N ALA A 597 -23.83 10.20 -3.24
CA ALA A 597 -24.16 8.81 -3.52
C ALA A 597 -25.60 8.62 -3.98
N ILE A 598 -26.54 9.32 -3.34
CA ILE A 598 -27.96 9.32 -3.71
C ILE A 598 -28.17 9.89 -5.11
N GLU A 599 -27.57 11.05 -5.41
CA GLU A 599 -27.63 11.68 -6.75
C GLU A 599 -27.10 10.73 -7.85
N LYS A 600 -25.97 10.06 -7.59
CA LYS A 600 -25.41 9.09 -8.53
C LYS A 600 -26.30 7.85 -8.75
N VAL A 601 -26.96 7.38 -7.70
CA VAL A 601 -27.92 6.28 -7.82
C VAL A 601 -29.14 6.71 -8.65
N ILE A 602 -29.63 7.93 -8.43
CA ILE A 602 -30.72 8.53 -9.19
C ILE A 602 -30.37 8.63 -10.67
N GLU A 603 -29.20 9.21 -11.00
CA GLU A 603 -28.70 9.30 -12.37
C GLU A 603 -28.64 7.92 -13.06
N ASP A 604 -28.14 6.92 -12.37
CA ASP A 604 -28.08 5.55 -12.91
C ASP A 604 -29.47 4.96 -13.16
N MET A 605 -30.42 5.17 -12.22
CA MET A 605 -31.78 4.66 -12.34
C MET A 605 -32.61 5.34 -13.43
N GLU A 606 -32.33 6.60 -13.72
CA GLU A 606 -32.93 7.34 -14.85
C GLU A 606 -32.30 6.97 -16.19
N SER A 607 -31.11 6.39 -16.18
CA SER A 607 -30.44 5.97 -17.41
C SER A 607 -31.11 4.74 -18.04
N SER A 608 -30.91 4.55 -19.34
CA SER A 608 -31.37 3.35 -20.06
C SER A 608 -30.42 2.15 -19.91
N LYS A 609 -29.44 2.23 -19.04
CA LYS A 609 -28.49 1.13 -18.77
C LYS A 609 -28.82 0.48 -17.42
N PRO A 610 -28.68 -0.85 -17.26
CA PRO A 610 -28.84 -1.49 -15.97
C PRO A 610 -27.80 -0.96 -14.98
N MET A 611 -28.25 -0.42 -13.84
CA MET A 611 -27.36 0.07 -12.79
C MET A 611 -26.52 -1.08 -12.20
N ASP A 612 -25.24 -0.83 -12.00
CA ASP A 612 -24.32 -1.68 -11.25
C ASP A 612 -23.40 -0.76 -10.43
N ARG A 613 -23.77 -0.49 -9.20
CA ARG A 613 -23.11 0.51 -8.35
C ARG A 613 -22.75 -0.06 -7.00
N LEU A 614 -21.49 0.07 -6.64
CA LEU A 614 -20.99 -0.25 -5.31
C LEU A 614 -21.02 1.02 -4.43
N ILE A 615 -21.73 0.95 -3.29
CA ILE A 615 -21.76 2.01 -2.28
C ILE A 615 -20.85 1.59 -1.12
N CYS A 616 -19.73 2.27 -0.98
CA CYS A 616 -18.76 2.05 0.09
C CYS A 616 -18.97 3.05 1.22
N GLY A 617 -18.88 2.59 2.46
CA GLY A 617 -18.95 3.43 3.65
C GLY A 617 -18.78 2.58 4.91
N ASP A 618 -18.32 3.20 6.01
CA ASP A 618 -18.14 2.51 7.29
C ASP A 618 -19.48 2.13 7.96
N VAL A 619 -19.41 1.30 8.99
CA VAL A 619 -20.60 0.92 9.77
C VAL A 619 -21.20 2.15 10.43
N GLY A 620 -22.53 2.33 10.34
CA GLY A 620 -23.23 3.48 10.89
C GLY A 620 -23.33 4.71 9.98
N PHE A 621 -22.69 4.73 8.80
CA PHE A 621 -22.70 5.88 7.86
C PHE A 621 -23.97 5.97 6.97
N GLY A 622 -25.05 5.33 7.37
CA GLY A 622 -26.35 5.50 6.71
C GLY A 622 -26.48 4.91 5.30
N LYS A 623 -25.63 3.93 4.92
CA LYS A 623 -25.74 3.24 3.62
C LYS A 623 -27.14 2.73 3.31
N THR A 624 -27.90 2.35 4.33
CA THR A 624 -29.27 1.84 4.22
C THR A 624 -30.23 2.89 3.67
N GLU A 625 -30.05 4.19 3.98
CA GLU A 625 -30.89 5.24 3.42
C GLU A 625 -30.74 5.37 1.90
N VAL A 626 -29.53 5.22 1.38
CA VAL A 626 -29.30 5.20 -0.07
C VAL A 626 -30.08 4.07 -0.73
N ALA A 627 -30.08 2.86 -0.13
CA ALA A 627 -30.84 1.71 -0.60
C ALA A 627 -32.36 1.92 -0.48
N LEU A 628 -32.83 2.54 0.60
CA LEU A 628 -34.25 2.87 0.80
C LEU A 628 -34.78 3.81 -0.29
N ARG A 629 -34.02 4.83 -0.67
CA ARG A 629 -34.39 5.77 -1.74
C ARG A 629 -34.44 5.09 -3.10
N ALA A 630 -33.45 4.23 -3.41
CA ALA A 630 -33.47 3.45 -4.64
C ALA A 630 -34.68 2.49 -4.69
N ALA A 631 -35.00 1.84 -3.58
CA ALA A 631 -36.16 0.96 -3.46
C ALA A 631 -37.46 1.76 -3.65
N PHE A 632 -37.59 2.94 -3.06
CA PHE A 632 -38.75 3.82 -3.21
C PHE A 632 -38.99 4.19 -4.68
N ILE A 633 -37.95 4.66 -5.38
CA ILE A 633 -38.04 5.01 -6.81
C ILE A 633 -38.50 3.79 -7.62
N SER A 634 -37.94 2.59 -7.36
CA SER A 634 -38.31 1.38 -8.06
C SER A 634 -39.76 1.02 -7.87
N VAL A 635 -40.28 1.08 -6.65
CA VAL A 635 -41.67 0.71 -6.33
C VAL A 635 -42.65 1.73 -6.91
N LEU A 636 -42.33 3.02 -6.90
CA LEU A 636 -43.19 4.02 -7.58
C LEU A 636 -43.27 3.81 -9.09
N ASN A 637 -42.27 3.19 -9.69
CA ASN A 637 -42.30 2.75 -11.09
C ASN A 637 -42.92 1.35 -11.28
N SER A 638 -43.65 0.85 -10.29
CA SER A 638 -44.29 -0.45 -10.30
C SER A 638 -43.32 -1.63 -10.55
N LYS A 639 -42.08 -1.52 -10.01
CA LYS A 639 -41.09 -2.58 -10.06
C LYS A 639 -40.94 -3.22 -8.69
N GLN A 640 -40.77 -4.53 -8.67
CA GLN A 640 -40.50 -5.28 -7.46
C GLN A 640 -39.02 -5.13 -7.08
N VAL A 641 -38.77 -5.05 -5.79
CA VAL A 641 -37.41 -4.88 -5.22
C VAL A 641 -37.04 -6.09 -4.38
N ILE A 642 -35.84 -6.62 -4.62
CA ILE A 642 -35.24 -7.67 -3.80
C ILE A 642 -34.07 -7.08 -2.99
N ILE A 643 -34.03 -7.39 -1.69
CA ILE A 643 -32.92 -7.03 -0.82
C ILE A 643 -32.29 -8.30 -0.29
N LEU A 644 -31.07 -8.56 -0.75
CA LEU A 644 -30.31 -9.73 -0.37
C LEU A 644 -29.33 -9.37 0.77
N VAL A 645 -29.38 -10.15 1.84
CA VAL A 645 -28.53 -9.97 3.02
C VAL A 645 -27.85 -11.29 3.43
N PRO A 646 -26.65 -11.24 4.01
CA PRO A 646 -25.88 -12.46 4.31
C PRO A 646 -26.45 -13.27 5.48
N THR A 647 -27.14 -12.65 6.43
CA THR A 647 -27.63 -13.33 7.65
C THR A 647 -29.11 -13.10 7.89
N THR A 648 -29.74 -14.03 8.61
CA THR A 648 -31.15 -13.92 8.99
C THR A 648 -31.43 -12.78 9.96
N LEU A 649 -30.46 -12.44 10.82
CA LEU A 649 -30.58 -11.30 11.74
C LEU A 649 -30.61 -9.97 10.99
N LEU A 650 -29.76 -9.82 9.97
CA LEU A 650 -29.79 -8.65 9.10
C LEU A 650 -31.08 -8.57 8.27
N ALA A 651 -31.64 -9.71 7.86
CA ALA A 651 -32.93 -9.71 7.15
C ALA A 651 -34.04 -9.13 8.04
N GLU A 652 -34.12 -9.57 9.28
CA GLU A 652 -35.09 -9.07 10.26
C GLU A 652 -34.88 -7.58 10.59
N GLN A 653 -33.63 -7.17 10.79
CA GLN A 653 -33.28 -5.77 11.04
C GLN A 653 -33.66 -4.86 9.86
N HIS A 654 -33.33 -5.25 8.63
CA HIS A 654 -33.72 -4.48 7.46
C HIS A 654 -35.23 -4.50 7.24
N PHE A 655 -35.89 -5.64 7.48
CA PHE A 655 -37.34 -5.74 7.38
C PHE A 655 -38.04 -4.74 8.30
N SER A 656 -37.64 -4.67 9.59
CA SER A 656 -38.18 -3.69 10.55
C SER A 656 -37.91 -2.24 10.11
N ASN A 657 -36.67 -1.93 9.71
CA ASN A 657 -36.31 -0.59 9.25
C ASN A 657 -37.10 -0.16 8.00
N PHE A 658 -37.34 -1.09 7.05
CA PHE A 658 -38.10 -0.82 5.84
C PHE A 658 -39.57 -0.61 6.16
N ILE A 659 -40.17 -1.43 7.04
CA ILE A 659 -41.55 -1.23 7.45
C ILE A 659 -41.74 0.15 8.12
N ASP A 660 -40.83 0.52 9.01
CA ASP A 660 -40.92 1.80 9.69
C ASP A 660 -40.79 2.99 8.73
N ARG A 661 -39.84 2.89 7.79
CA ARG A 661 -39.55 3.97 6.84
C ARG A 661 -40.61 4.14 5.76
N PHE A 662 -41.28 3.04 5.39
CA PHE A 662 -42.36 3.01 4.38
C PHE A 662 -43.78 3.04 5.01
N ALA A 663 -43.91 3.23 6.33
CA ALA A 663 -45.18 3.11 7.04
C ALA A 663 -46.31 4.01 6.52
N LYS A 664 -45.98 5.18 5.96
CA LYS A 664 -46.95 6.12 5.38
C LYS A 664 -47.30 5.86 3.90
N TRP A 665 -46.60 4.91 3.29
CA TRP A 665 -46.73 4.62 1.84
C TRP A 665 -47.46 3.29 1.62
N PRO A 666 -48.32 3.16 0.59
CA PRO A 666 -49.10 1.93 0.33
C PRO A 666 -48.17 0.82 -0.27
N ILE A 667 -47.04 0.55 0.32
CA ILE A 667 -46.01 -0.39 -0.16
C ILE A 667 -46.04 -1.64 0.71
N LYS A 668 -46.10 -2.81 0.07
CA LYS A 668 -46.14 -4.10 0.74
C LYS A 668 -44.78 -4.75 0.78
N ILE A 669 -44.29 -4.89 2.00
CA ILE A 669 -42.97 -5.45 2.31
C ILE A 669 -43.13 -6.81 2.97
N ASP A 670 -42.33 -7.79 2.58
CA ASP A 670 -42.28 -9.10 3.21
C ASP A 670 -40.85 -9.59 3.34
N GLU A 671 -40.60 -10.57 4.22
CA GLU A 671 -39.27 -11.15 4.39
C GLU A 671 -39.30 -12.67 4.13
N ILE A 672 -38.16 -13.24 3.72
CA ILE A 672 -37.95 -14.70 3.70
C ILE A 672 -36.68 -15.02 4.49
N SER A 673 -36.88 -15.60 5.67
CA SER A 673 -35.81 -16.04 6.54
C SER A 673 -36.06 -17.45 7.10
N ARG A 674 -35.06 -18.02 7.77
CA ARG A 674 -35.21 -19.31 8.46
C ARG A 674 -36.23 -19.31 9.60
N PHE A 675 -36.59 -18.13 10.08
CA PHE A 675 -37.56 -17.97 11.16
C PHE A 675 -39.00 -18.20 10.68
N LYS A 676 -39.27 -18.06 9.38
CA LYS A 676 -40.57 -18.43 8.79
C LYS A 676 -40.67 -19.91 8.51
N SER A 677 -41.82 -20.50 8.81
CA SER A 677 -42.12 -21.89 8.44
C SER A 677 -42.10 -22.08 6.92
N LYS A 678 -41.83 -23.30 6.45
CA LYS A 678 -41.88 -23.63 5.00
C LYS A 678 -43.18 -23.23 4.33
N LYS A 679 -44.29 -23.36 5.05
CA LYS A 679 -45.63 -22.97 4.54
C LYS A 679 -45.71 -21.45 4.34
N GLN A 680 -45.28 -20.69 5.30
CA GLN A 680 -45.25 -19.23 5.21
C GLN A 680 -44.29 -18.73 4.11
N GLN A 681 -43.10 -19.34 3.98
CA GLN A 681 -42.19 -19.02 2.87
C GLN A 681 -42.84 -19.26 1.50
N LEU A 682 -43.53 -20.37 1.34
CA LEU A 682 -44.22 -20.71 0.09
C LEU A 682 -45.38 -19.72 -0.21
N GLU A 683 -46.07 -19.26 0.81
CA GLU A 683 -47.12 -18.26 0.69
C GLU A 683 -46.54 -16.88 0.31
N SER A 684 -45.47 -16.46 0.92
CA SER A 684 -44.75 -15.24 0.55
C SER A 684 -44.25 -15.31 -0.92
N LEU A 685 -43.73 -16.45 -1.36
CA LEU A 685 -43.28 -16.62 -2.76
C LEU A 685 -44.47 -16.54 -3.76
N LYS A 686 -45.62 -17.13 -3.44
CA LYS A 686 -46.81 -17.00 -4.29
C LYS A 686 -47.32 -15.57 -4.37
N ARG A 687 -47.27 -14.84 -3.26
CA ARG A 687 -47.65 -13.42 -3.23
C ARG A 687 -46.64 -12.55 -4.00
N LEU A 688 -45.37 -12.91 -3.99
CA LEU A 688 -44.35 -12.27 -4.79
C LEU A 688 -44.57 -12.46 -6.28
N GLU A 689 -44.81 -13.73 -6.71
CA GLU A 689 -45.07 -14.08 -8.11
C GLU A 689 -46.38 -13.42 -8.64
N SER A 690 -47.39 -13.26 -7.79
CA SER A 690 -48.62 -12.55 -8.14
C SER A 690 -48.53 -11.03 -8.14
N GLY A 691 -47.38 -10.45 -7.75
CA GLY A 691 -47.18 -9.00 -7.65
C GLY A 691 -47.88 -8.33 -6.45
N GLN A 692 -48.20 -9.11 -5.41
CA GLN A 692 -48.80 -8.59 -4.17
C GLN A 692 -47.77 -8.12 -3.16
N ILE A 693 -46.48 -8.32 -3.43
CA ILE A 693 -45.34 -7.85 -2.62
C ILE A 693 -44.49 -6.95 -3.49
N ASP A 694 -44.23 -5.75 -3.02
CA ASP A 694 -43.44 -4.74 -3.72
C ASP A 694 -41.94 -4.86 -3.35
N ILE A 695 -41.65 -5.14 -2.08
CA ILE A 695 -40.28 -5.29 -1.59
C ILE A 695 -40.16 -6.61 -0.83
N ILE A 696 -39.19 -7.44 -1.20
CA ILE A 696 -38.86 -8.66 -0.47
C ILE A 696 -37.41 -8.65 0.07
N ILE A 697 -37.26 -9.00 1.33
CA ILE A 697 -35.97 -9.01 2.02
C ILE A 697 -35.65 -10.44 2.44
N GLY A 698 -34.42 -10.89 2.24
CA GLY A 698 -34.02 -12.23 2.68
C GLY A 698 -32.59 -12.61 2.36
N THR A 699 -32.25 -13.84 2.73
CA THR A 699 -30.92 -14.41 2.50
C THR A 699 -30.84 -15.13 1.15
N HIS A 700 -29.76 -15.90 0.93
CA HIS A 700 -29.54 -16.69 -0.29
C HIS A 700 -30.74 -17.53 -0.77
N ARG A 701 -31.80 -17.72 0.03
CA ARG A 701 -33.06 -18.35 -0.38
C ARG A 701 -33.72 -17.58 -1.52
N LEU A 702 -33.55 -16.27 -1.60
CA LEU A 702 -34.14 -15.41 -2.62
C LEU A 702 -33.53 -15.56 -4.03
N ILE A 703 -32.36 -16.16 -4.14
CA ILE A 703 -31.67 -16.39 -5.43
C ILE A 703 -31.87 -17.83 -5.96
N GLN A 704 -32.73 -18.63 -5.32
CA GLN A 704 -33.01 -19.99 -5.79
C GLN A 704 -33.93 -19.99 -7.01
N PRO A 705 -33.83 -21.00 -7.91
CA PRO A 705 -34.56 -21.02 -9.18
C PRO A 705 -36.10 -21.04 -9.07
N ASP A 706 -36.63 -21.42 -7.92
CA ASP A 706 -38.08 -21.46 -7.66
C ASP A 706 -38.66 -20.09 -7.24
N VAL A 707 -37.82 -19.07 -7.06
CA VAL A 707 -38.25 -17.70 -6.76
C VAL A 707 -38.56 -16.99 -8.08
N LYS A 708 -39.81 -16.59 -8.26
CA LYS A 708 -40.27 -15.89 -9.45
C LYS A 708 -40.83 -14.53 -9.11
N PHE A 709 -40.56 -13.56 -9.94
CA PHE A 709 -41.09 -12.20 -9.89
C PHE A 709 -42.14 -12.00 -10.98
N LYS A 710 -43.01 -11.00 -10.76
CA LYS A 710 -44.06 -10.65 -11.77
C LYS A 710 -43.48 -9.98 -13.00
#